data_14440c285945f0a3b2ae475707afa3ca
#
_entry.id   14440c285945f0a3b2ae475707afa3ca
#
_cell.length_a   1.000
_cell.length_b   1.000
_cell.length_c   1.000
_cell.angle_alpha   90.00
_cell.angle_beta   90.00
_cell.angle_gamma   90.00
#
_symmetry.space_group_name_H-M   'P 1'
#
loop_
_entity.id
_entity.type
_entity.pdbx_description
1 polymer ?
#
loop_
_entity_poly.entity_id
_entity_poly.type
_entity_poly.pdbx_seq_one_letter_code
_entity_poly.pdbx_strand_id
1 'polypeptide(L)'
;MKYVILILVLLGSLQVLSAQEKVDSLVLTFTLNDAVSLDRLTDARISVLDVRDSSLLAEGERIDIVSGSLSFKSDTYGARVSRKGKYLVHVEKEGYESSWETVEVPARQYGHPVAEWPVNILLYKVLTRELGEVKVKASKILMVHKGDTLEYDATYFKLADGSMLDALIDNLPGVQMDEHGRIKVNGEYVSSLLVNGREFFKGNPKVALRNLPSYTVRKVQVYRKPEGDSYLFREKPGTLITDPLVMDVRLKKEYEDSWIANVELAGGAESRKAGRGVYLGKLFLMRYTDVSSLAAFGNVNNLSDLSVADSKGNWRLPDPASGVVESQTGGISYGWNNKKGTILNSALKAEHRNTDRLSEDAGENFMENGNIFSRMRNRNYNENISLNWKNDFSLYRDRYALIVRNISMDYSHTDNRSLSRSASFNSFPYENYANAALDSLFDGPESTLLEESLVNRIERMRTGRQKDFVAKGNGSFSFKAFPWMKSAIGTSFSGEYGFKKEDDYLNENTVYGSLSDGSSGYELNQYSRLPERHFEYSFGTGIPLFKKSVPFGKVTDGKKNNLLIDLDLVYRFEDSYRSGKRTLYQLDSLESWTCPGYGGAFYDEVKNELEEFGGNLDQVIDLKNSYETTERNFSHQLQPKMRFQNLFVPDLNFYFNANVLFRNESVRDFRNEFVRNKRIRNISFDPQIIVKYREFYFTYYHQEMIPDLLYYLDVRDDSNPLFLTLGNSELENTVRDFWNISYRKSTTKFQRNFSIQNQFALYRNQVTQAIAYDRKTGKTVRKPINTDGAWINYFSGNYGQRLDAAGKWAFDAYTGYQITHTTDYFTDSGVLGEGRQQTLSHNWSNELRLTYRFDERTRVNAKAKADWQVVRNDRPDFEDIRATDFSYGVTLTTQLPGRLDLDTDLMMYSRRGYQDASMNDNSLVWNLSLARTFGKTKNWIVKASGMDLLHQISNVRRVINSYGRSETRYNTVPSYVMLHLIYRLDVKPKKK
;
A
#
# COMPACT_ATOMS: atom_id res chain seq x y z
N MET A 1 -20.14 -2.23 -40.11
CA MET A 1 -19.13 -3.31 -40.18
C MET A 1 -18.41 -3.39 -41.52
N LYS A 2 -19.06 -3.41 -42.68
CA LYS A 2 -18.39 -3.53 -44.00
C LYS A 2 -17.40 -2.41 -44.33
N TYR A 3 -17.65 -1.17 -43.92
CA TYR A 3 -16.78 -0.03 -44.19
C TYR A 3 -15.58 0.09 -43.21
N VAL A 4 -15.67 -0.48 -42.01
CA VAL A 4 -14.56 -0.52 -41.03
C VAL A 4 -13.51 -1.56 -41.48
N ILE A 5 -13.95 -2.67 -42.07
CA ILE A 5 -13.05 -3.68 -42.62
C ILE A 5 -12.34 -3.16 -43.87
N LEU A 6 -12.99 -2.37 -44.69
CA LEU A 6 -12.43 -1.77 -45.90
C LEU A 6 -11.35 -0.70 -45.53
N ILE A 7 -11.54 0.08 -44.49
CA ILE A 7 -10.58 1.04 -44.00
C ILE A 7 -9.34 0.34 -43.37
N LEU A 8 -9.53 -0.76 -42.66
CA LEU A 8 -8.45 -1.57 -42.14
C LEU A 8 -7.63 -2.27 -43.24
N VAL A 9 -8.25 -2.65 -44.34
CA VAL A 9 -7.56 -3.26 -45.51
C VAL A 9 -6.81 -2.20 -46.32
N LEU A 10 -7.34 -0.99 -46.46
CA LEU A 10 -6.70 0.13 -47.15
C LEU A 10 -5.51 0.75 -46.39
N LEU A 11 -5.52 0.71 -45.05
CA LEU A 11 -4.40 1.12 -44.22
C LEU A 11 -3.26 0.10 -44.16
N GLY A 12 -3.56 -1.19 -44.45
CA GLY A 12 -2.57 -2.28 -44.51
C GLY A 12 -1.71 -2.30 -45.78
N SER A 13 -2.10 -1.55 -46.83
CA SER A 13 -1.44 -1.65 -48.16
C SER A 13 -0.32 -0.62 -48.41
N LEU A 14 0.05 0.21 -47.42
CA LEU A 14 1.03 1.29 -47.55
C LEU A 14 2.38 1.01 -46.88
N GLN A 15 2.73 -0.23 -46.59
CA GLN A 15 4.06 -0.54 -46.04
C GLN A 15 4.94 -1.25 -47.07
N VAL A 16 5.91 -0.50 -47.53
CA VAL A 16 6.98 -0.97 -48.41
C VAL A 16 7.85 -1.99 -47.69
N LEU A 17 8.10 -3.14 -48.35
CA LEU A 17 9.02 -4.17 -47.92
C LEU A 17 10.45 -3.61 -47.68
N SER A 18 10.91 -3.70 -46.46
CA SER A 18 12.32 -3.63 -46.12
C SER A 18 12.80 -5.02 -45.72
N ALA A 19 13.70 -5.59 -46.49
CA ALA A 19 14.31 -6.89 -46.22
C ALA A 19 15.13 -6.81 -44.93
N GLN A 20 14.87 -7.71 -44.01
CA GLN A 20 15.57 -7.81 -42.75
C GLN A 20 16.74 -8.76 -42.91
N GLU A 21 17.96 -8.21 -42.90
CA GLU A 21 19.20 -8.98 -42.75
C GLU A 21 19.19 -9.73 -41.41
N LYS A 22 19.58 -11.01 -41.44
CA LYS A 22 19.85 -11.81 -40.25
C LYS A 22 21.02 -11.23 -39.49
N VAL A 23 20.77 -10.45 -38.49
CA VAL A 23 21.81 -9.85 -37.65
C VAL A 23 22.31 -10.90 -36.66
N ASP A 24 23.39 -11.59 -36.97
CA ASP A 24 24.12 -12.49 -36.07
C ASP A 24 25.14 -11.73 -35.18
N SER A 25 25.22 -10.40 -35.28
CA SER A 25 26.10 -9.55 -34.48
C SER A 25 25.36 -8.81 -33.36
N LEU A 26 26.00 -8.73 -32.19
CA LEU A 26 25.58 -7.96 -31.04
C LEU A 26 26.42 -6.70 -30.95
N VAL A 27 25.80 -5.55 -30.72
CA VAL A 27 26.50 -4.29 -30.42
C VAL A 27 26.38 -4.01 -28.92
N LEU A 28 27.54 -3.95 -28.24
CA LEU A 28 27.62 -3.43 -26.86
C LEU A 28 27.80 -1.92 -26.95
N THR A 29 26.89 -1.15 -26.37
CA THR A 29 26.97 0.32 -26.34
C THR A 29 27.40 0.76 -24.93
N PHE A 30 28.54 1.42 -24.81
CA PHE A 30 29.13 1.84 -23.54
C PHE A 30 28.93 3.31 -23.30
N THR A 31 28.54 3.63 -22.10
CA THR A 31 28.48 4.97 -21.56
C THR A 31 29.39 5.05 -20.35
N LEU A 32 30.38 5.94 -20.39
CA LEU A 32 31.33 6.12 -19.30
C LEU A 32 30.96 7.39 -18.52
N ASN A 33 30.94 7.31 -17.20
CA ASN A 33 30.67 8.46 -16.35
C ASN A 33 31.66 8.51 -15.19
N ASP A 34 32.01 9.72 -14.76
CA ASP A 34 32.72 9.95 -13.50
C ASP A 34 31.82 9.42 -12.34
N ALA A 35 32.39 8.60 -11.46
CA ALA A 35 31.64 7.93 -10.41
C ALA A 35 31.06 8.89 -9.35
N VAL A 36 31.58 10.11 -9.26
CA VAL A 36 31.19 11.11 -8.24
C VAL A 36 30.36 12.24 -8.82
N SER A 37 30.78 12.80 -9.96
CA SER A 37 30.08 13.92 -10.61
C SER A 37 28.98 13.45 -11.56
N LEU A 38 29.03 12.19 -12.01
CA LEU A 38 28.22 11.59 -13.08
C LEU A 38 28.35 12.29 -14.44
N ASP A 39 29.40 13.12 -14.59
CA ASP A 39 29.70 13.72 -15.87
C ASP A 39 30.13 12.65 -16.88
N ARG A 40 29.72 12.85 -18.12
CA ARG A 40 30.13 11.98 -19.22
C ARG A 40 31.63 12.04 -19.41
N LEU A 41 32.26 10.88 -19.56
CA LEU A 41 33.67 10.74 -19.81
C LEU A 41 33.89 10.30 -21.27
N THR A 42 34.77 11.02 -21.94
CA THR A 42 35.25 10.71 -23.29
C THR A 42 36.73 10.39 -23.24
N ASP A 43 37.31 9.97 -24.38
CA ASP A 43 38.73 9.69 -24.54
C ASP A 43 39.25 8.59 -23.59
N ALA A 44 38.48 7.50 -23.54
CA ALA A 44 38.80 6.27 -22.84
C ALA A 44 39.03 5.13 -23.83
N ARG A 45 39.86 4.19 -23.47
CA ARG A 45 40.06 2.94 -24.21
C ARG A 45 39.17 1.86 -23.60
N ILE A 46 38.37 1.18 -24.42
CA ILE A 46 37.50 0.11 -24.03
C ILE A 46 37.89 -1.16 -24.77
N SER A 47 38.21 -2.23 -24.04
CA SER A 47 38.51 -3.55 -24.60
C SER A 47 37.45 -4.55 -24.16
N VAL A 48 36.85 -5.24 -25.09
CA VAL A 48 35.87 -6.33 -24.83
C VAL A 48 36.58 -7.66 -25.05
N LEU A 49 36.63 -8.48 -23.99
CA LEU A 49 37.42 -9.71 -23.94
C LEU A 49 36.49 -10.92 -23.68
N ASP A 50 36.90 -12.11 -24.10
CA ASP A 50 36.23 -13.34 -23.76
C ASP A 50 36.49 -13.68 -22.27
N VAL A 51 35.43 -13.98 -21.51
CA VAL A 51 35.53 -14.29 -20.07
C VAL A 51 36.36 -15.58 -19.81
N ARG A 52 36.47 -16.47 -20.79
CA ARG A 52 37.07 -17.78 -20.62
C ARG A 52 38.60 -17.76 -20.70
N ASP A 53 39.16 -16.96 -21.62
CA ASP A 53 40.59 -16.93 -21.91
C ASP A 53 41.18 -15.52 -22.00
N SER A 54 40.34 -14.48 -21.73
CA SER A 54 40.75 -13.06 -21.82
C SER A 54 41.25 -12.62 -23.18
N SER A 55 40.92 -13.35 -24.27
CA SER A 55 41.26 -12.93 -25.62
C SER A 55 40.44 -11.71 -26.06
N LEU A 56 41.05 -10.79 -26.80
CA LEU A 56 40.36 -9.58 -27.26
C LEU A 56 39.34 -9.95 -28.33
N LEU A 57 38.08 -9.60 -28.10
CA LEU A 57 36.98 -9.82 -29.03
C LEU A 57 36.67 -8.57 -29.85
N ALA A 58 36.71 -7.39 -29.25
CA ALA A 58 36.46 -6.12 -29.92
C ALA A 58 37.02 -4.95 -29.09
N GLU A 59 37.31 -3.83 -29.75
CA GLU A 59 37.55 -2.56 -29.10
C GLU A 59 36.34 -1.65 -29.20
N GLY A 60 36.08 -0.85 -28.16
CA GLY A 60 35.00 0.12 -28.13
C GLY A 60 35.38 1.39 -28.86
N GLU A 61 34.71 1.67 -29.97
CA GLU A 61 34.94 2.90 -30.73
C GLU A 61 33.79 3.91 -30.44
N ARG A 62 34.13 5.19 -30.48
CA ARG A 62 33.10 6.24 -30.35
C ARG A 62 32.16 6.17 -31.54
N ILE A 63 30.85 6.12 -31.26
CA ILE A 63 29.82 6.04 -32.29
C ILE A 63 29.76 7.36 -33.05
N ASP A 64 29.89 7.31 -34.39
CA ASP A 64 29.72 8.49 -35.22
C ASP A 64 28.23 8.82 -35.41
N ILE A 65 27.88 10.08 -35.14
CA ILE A 65 26.57 10.65 -35.45
C ILE A 65 26.69 11.42 -36.77
N VAL A 66 26.07 10.86 -37.82
CA VAL A 66 26.06 11.49 -39.13
C VAL A 66 24.80 12.36 -39.26
N SER A 67 25.00 13.68 -39.47
CA SER A 67 23.95 14.64 -39.73
C SER A 67 24.22 15.41 -41.02
N GLY A 68 23.62 14.94 -42.09
CA GLY A 68 23.91 15.47 -43.46
C GLY A 68 25.34 15.15 -43.89
N SER A 69 26.15 16.16 -44.26
CA SER A 69 27.56 16.02 -44.62
C SER A 69 28.53 16.12 -43.43
N LEU A 70 28.04 16.31 -42.22
CA LEU A 70 28.88 16.44 -41.02
C LEU A 70 28.79 15.16 -40.16
N SER A 71 29.94 14.65 -39.73
CA SER A 71 30.06 13.52 -38.79
C SER A 71 30.65 14.03 -37.47
N PHE A 72 30.00 13.70 -36.34
CA PHE A 72 30.45 14.04 -34.98
C PHE A 72 30.59 12.78 -34.15
N LYS A 73 31.65 12.68 -33.33
CA LYS A 73 31.81 11.58 -32.38
C LYS A 73 30.91 11.77 -31.20
N SER A 74 30.07 10.76 -30.87
CA SER A 74 29.18 10.79 -29.71
C SER A 74 29.97 10.53 -28.42
N ASP A 75 29.32 10.76 -27.26
CA ASP A 75 29.88 10.37 -25.95
C ASP A 75 29.62 8.89 -25.60
N THR A 76 29.16 8.11 -26.58
CA THR A 76 28.87 6.69 -26.43
C THR A 76 29.83 5.88 -27.30
N TYR A 77 30.34 4.80 -26.74
CA TYR A 77 31.17 3.87 -27.47
C TYR A 77 30.37 2.65 -27.90
N GLY A 78 30.70 2.08 -29.04
CA GLY A 78 30.13 0.85 -29.57
C GLY A 78 31.20 -0.20 -29.81
N ALA A 79 30.98 -1.43 -29.37
CA ALA A 79 31.80 -2.57 -29.75
C ALA A 79 30.89 -3.65 -30.34
N ARG A 80 31.26 -4.10 -31.55
CA ARG A 80 30.50 -5.16 -32.25
C ARG A 80 31.13 -6.51 -31.93
N VAL A 81 30.35 -7.41 -31.36
CA VAL A 81 30.79 -8.76 -31.01
C VAL A 81 29.95 -9.81 -31.74
N SER A 82 30.55 -10.92 -32.13
CA SER A 82 29.91 -11.96 -32.94
C SER A 82 29.12 -12.99 -32.17
N ARG A 83 29.20 -13.00 -30.84
CA ARG A 83 28.53 -13.96 -29.96
C ARG A 83 27.76 -13.29 -28.84
N LYS A 84 26.59 -13.84 -28.54
CA LYS A 84 25.84 -13.51 -27.35
C LYS A 84 26.35 -14.32 -26.17
N GLY A 85 26.54 -13.70 -24.99
CA GLY A 85 27.10 -14.42 -23.84
C GLY A 85 27.68 -13.50 -22.77
N LYS A 86 28.74 -13.99 -22.13
CA LYS A 86 29.50 -13.24 -21.11
C LYS A 86 30.74 -12.64 -21.70
N TYR A 87 30.93 -11.36 -21.43
CA TYR A 87 32.07 -10.58 -21.88
C TYR A 87 32.76 -9.96 -20.68
N LEU A 88 34.10 -9.90 -20.71
CA LEU A 88 34.87 -9.14 -19.75
C LEU A 88 35.24 -7.80 -20.43
N VAL A 89 34.81 -6.71 -19.84
CA VAL A 89 35.03 -5.36 -20.34
C VAL A 89 36.10 -4.68 -19.49
N HIS A 90 37.16 -4.23 -20.13
CA HIS A 90 38.21 -3.46 -19.50
C HIS A 90 38.18 -2.02 -20.03
N VAL A 91 38.20 -1.06 -19.13
CA VAL A 91 38.18 0.37 -19.47
C VAL A 91 39.33 1.08 -18.80
N GLU A 92 40.08 1.80 -19.62
CA GLU A 92 41.22 2.63 -19.21
C GLU A 92 40.98 4.09 -19.63
N LYS A 93 41.22 5.01 -18.70
CA LYS A 93 41.18 6.45 -18.95
C LYS A 93 42.22 7.14 -18.08
N GLU A 94 42.99 8.06 -18.68
CA GLU A 94 43.98 8.85 -17.96
C GLU A 94 43.35 9.64 -16.81
N GLY A 95 43.97 9.57 -15.63
CA GLY A 95 43.47 10.18 -14.40
C GLY A 95 42.36 9.40 -13.70
N TYR A 96 42.00 8.21 -14.16
CA TYR A 96 40.99 7.32 -13.56
C TYR A 96 41.56 5.94 -13.30
N GLU A 97 41.02 5.24 -12.29
CA GLU A 97 41.33 3.84 -12.07
C GLU A 97 40.75 2.99 -13.21
N SER A 98 41.54 2.01 -13.70
CA SER A 98 41.02 1.07 -14.68
C SER A 98 39.87 0.23 -14.13
N SER A 99 38.84 0.06 -14.92
CA SER A 99 37.64 -0.72 -14.52
C SER A 99 37.59 -2.04 -15.28
N TRP A 100 37.26 -3.11 -14.55
CA TRP A 100 36.98 -4.43 -15.08
C TRP A 100 35.53 -4.83 -14.76
N GLU A 101 34.69 -4.97 -15.78
CA GLU A 101 33.32 -5.37 -15.60
C GLU A 101 32.95 -6.61 -16.39
N THR A 102 32.24 -7.55 -15.79
CA THR A 102 31.66 -8.69 -16.51
C THR A 102 30.26 -8.34 -16.98
N VAL A 103 30.05 -8.33 -18.28
CA VAL A 103 28.78 -8.05 -18.95
C VAL A 103 28.18 -9.37 -19.41
N GLU A 104 27.01 -9.72 -18.90
CA GLU A 104 26.25 -10.90 -19.33
C GLU A 104 25.06 -10.45 -20.18
N VAL A 105 25.06 -10.84 -21.45
CA VAL A 105 23.99 -10.54 -22.39
C VAL A 105 23.18 -11.80 -22.64
N PRO A 106 21.91 -11.83 -22.30
CA PRO A 106 21.07 -12.98 -22.58
C PRO A 106 20.85 -13.13 -24.08
N ALA A 107 20.78 -14.35 -24.56
CA ALA A 107 20.51 -14.63 -25.98
C ALA A 107 19.17 -14.02 -26.44
N ARG A 108 18.23 -13.93 -25.51
CA ARG A 108 16.92 -13.32 -25.72
C ARG A 108 16.52 -12.52 -24.47
N GLN A 109 15.93 -11.37 -24.71
CA GLN A 109 15.29 -10.57 -23.66
C GLN A 109 13.80 -10.50 -23.99
N TYR A 110 12.95 -10.96 -23.04
CA TYR A 110 11.50 -11.01 -23.25
C TYR A 110 11.05 -11.73 -24.54
N GLY A 111 11.75 -12.83 -24.90
CA GLY A 111 11.43 -13.60 -26.09
C GLY A 111 12.07 -13.10 -27.40
N HIS A 112 12.69 -11.92 -27.38
CA HIS A 112 13.33 -11.32 -28.56
C HIS A 112 14.86 -11.50 -28.56
N PRO A 113 15.50 -11.72 -29.73
CA PRO A 113 16.94 -11.72 -29.83
C PRO A 113 17.51 -10.33 -29.52
N VAL A 114 18.57 -10.30 -28.69
CA VAL A 114 19.23 -9.04 -28.33
C VAL A 114 20.20 -8.66 -29.42
N ALA A 115 20.00 -7.50 -30.05
CA ALA A 115 20.89 -6.94 -31.09
C ALA A 115 21.81 -5.82 -30.55
N GLU A 116 21.36 -5.10 -29.53
CA GLU A 116 22.12 -4.02 -28.88
C GLU A 116 21.97 -4.16 -27.34
N TRP A 117 23.07 -3.95 -26.62
CA TRP A 117 23.07 -4.03 -25.15
C TRP A 117 23.80 -2.84 -24.53
N PRO A 118 23.10 -1.95 -23.82
CA PRO A 118 23.73 -0.80 -23.18
C PRO A 118 24.46 -1.22 -21.90
N VAL A 119 25.69 -0.71 -21.76
CA VAL A 119 26.58 -0.92 -20.62
C VAL A 119 26.99 0.44 -20.07
N ASN A 120 26.65 0.73 -18.82
CA ASN A 120 27.07 1.95 -18.14
C ASN A 120 28.19 1.62 -17.17
N ILE A 121 29.34 2.31 -17.34
CA ILE A 121 30.55 2.09 -16.54
C ILE A 121 30.88 3.37 -15.79
N LEU A 122 31.14 3.22 -14.49
CA LEU A 122 31.56 4.31 -13.62
C LEU A 122 33.08 4.21 -13.39
N LEU A 123 33.81 5.27 -13.70
CA LEU A 123 35.25 5.37 -13.48
C LEU A 123 35.54 6.28 -12.28
N TYR A 124 36.47 5.86 -11.45
CA TYR A 124 36.91 6.58 -10.26
C TYR A 124 38.18 7.35 -10.54
N LYS A 125 38.24 8.66 -10.22
CA LYS A 125 39.48 9.46 -10.36
C LYS A 125 40.58 8.95 -9.45
N VAL A 126 41.79 8.78 -10.00
CA VAL A 126 42.99 8.55 -9.21
C VAL A 126 43.34 9.84 -8.51
N LEU A 127 43.19 9.88 -7.20
CA LEU A 127 43.65 11.00 -6.37
C LEU A 127 45.12 10.81 -6.05
N THR A 128 46.00 11.25 -6.93
CA THR A 128 47.42 11.42 -6.62
C THR A 128 47.60 12.62 -5.72
N ARG A 129 47.78 12.38 -4.43
CA ARG A 129 48.41 13.33 -3.50
C ARG A 129 49.73 12.73 -3.06
N GLU A 130 50.81 13.27 -3.56
CA GLU A 130 52.11 13.12 -2.91
C GLU A 130 52.05 13.85 -1.58
N LEU A 131 52.02 13.14 -0.47
CA LEU A 131 52.50 13.57 0.85
C LEU A 131 52.49 12.36 1.80
N GLY A 132 53.61 12.17 2.51
CA GLY A 132 53.97 11.09 3.37
C GLY A 132 52.90 10.34 4.13
N GLU A 133 53.11 9.07 4.26
CA GLU A 133 52.48 8.04 5.08
C GLU A 133 51.10 8.38 5.67
N VAL A 134 50.07 8.40 4.83
CA VAL A 134 48.70 8.46 5.25
C VAL A 134 47.99 7.22 4.69
N LYS A 135 47.52 6.36 5.57
CA LYS A 135 46.57 5.27 5.20
C LYS A 135 45.30 5.92 4.67
N VAL A 136 45.18 6.00 3.35
CA VAL A 136 43.95 6.45 2.69
C VAL A 136 42.89 5.37 2.95
N LYS A 137 41.97 5.58 3.89
CA LYS A 137 40.71 4.86 3.92
C LYS A 137 39.87 5.41 2.78
N ALA A 138 39.81 4.66 1.67
CA ALA A 138 38.88 4.94 0.59
C ALA A 138 37.45 5.02 1.20
N SER A 139 36.79 6.15 1.05
CA SER A 139 35.40 6.28 1.50
C SER A 139 34.53 5.41 0.56
N LYS A 140 34.07 4.26 1.06
CA LYS A 140 33.12 3.40 0.36
C LYS A 140 31.89 4.22 -0.02
N ILE A 141 31.52 4.22 -1.30
CA ILE A 141 30.33 4.93 -1.76
C ILE A 141 29.09 4.14 -1.34
N LEU A 142 28.21 4.80 -0.59
CA LEU A 142 27.02 4.23 0.01
C LEU A 142 25.86 4.07 -0.98
N MET A 143 25.74 5.02 -1.91
CA MET A 143 24.62 5.14 -2.83
C MET A 143 25.12 5.68 -4.17
N VAL A 144 24.72 5.03 -5.25
CA VAL A 144 25.11 5.38 -6.62
C VAL A 144 23.88 5.41 -7.53
N HIS A 145 23.78 6.42 -8.38
CA HIS A 145 22.82 6.42 -9.47
C HIS A 145 23.45 5.76 -10.71
N LYS A 146 22.88 4.66 -11.17
CA LYS A 146 23.24 3.98 -12.43
C LYS A 146 22.10 4.15 -13.44
N GLY A 147 22.14 5.22 -14.25
CA GLY A 147 21.01 5.59 -15.09
C GLY A 147 19.76 5.89 -14.24
N ASP A 148 18.65 5.22 -14.53
CA ASP A 148 17.39 5.35 -13.78
C ASP A 148 17.34 4.47 -12.51
N THR A 149 18.41 3.75 -12.19
CA THR A 149 18.49 2.85 -11.03
C THR A 149 19.29 3.50 -9.91
N LEU A 150 18.68 3.56 -8.72
CA LEU A 150 19.36 3.94 -7.49
C LEU A 150 19.89 2.66 -6.82
N GLU A 151 21.20 2.57 -6.63
CA GLU A 151 21.86 1.40 -6.04
C GLU A 151 22.51 1.75 -4.71
N TYR A 152 22.19 0.98 -3.65
CA TYR A 152 22.79 1.08 -2.32
C TYR A 152 23.70 -0.12 -2.07
N ASP A 153 24.92 0.10 -1.59
CA ASP A 153 25.81 -0.98 -1.13
C ASP A 153 25.44 -1.40 0.29
N ALA A 154 24.78 -2.56 0.40
CA ALA A 154 24.34 -3.10 1.68
C ALA A 154 25.50 -3.47 2.61
N THR A 155 26.68 -3.74 2.07
CA THR A 155 27.85 -4.13 2.87
C THR A 155 28.45 -2.98 3.69
N TYR A 156 28.05 -1.76 3.36
CA TYR A 156 28.44 -0.56 4.12
C TYR A 156 27.71 -0.50 5.48
N PHE A 157 26.51 -1.03 5.56
CA PHE A 157 25.70 -0.99 6.79
C PHE A 157 26.05 -2.19 7.65
N LYS A 158 26.86 -1.99 8.69
CA LYS A 158 27.06 -2.99 9.73
C LYS A 158 25.89 -2.89 10.70
N LEU A 159 25.06 -3.88 10.67
CA LEU A 159 23.91 -4.01 11.55
C LEU A 159 24.22 -5.00 12.68
N ALA A 160 23.47 -4.91 13.77
CA ALA A 160 23.59 -5.88 14.87
C ALA A 160 23.39 -7.31 14.37
N ASP A 161 24.09 -8.25 14.97
CA ASP A 161 23.89 -9.67 14.68
C ASP A 161 22.43 -10.03 14.97
N GLY A 162 21.70 -10.55 13.99
CA GLY A 162 20.27 -10.82 14.13
C GLY A 162 19.36 -9.91 13.32
N SER A 163 19.89 -8.83 12.77
CA SER A 163 19.13 -7.88 11.98
C SER A 163 18.59 -8.48 10.68
N MET A 164 17.33 -8.19 10.36
CA MET A 164 16.67 -8.60 9.14
C MET A 164 16.70 -7.51 8.07
N LEU A 165 16.07 -7.74 6.94
CA LEU A 165 16.10 -6.84 5.79
C LEU A 165 15.48 -5.47 6.07
N ASP A 166 14.44 -5.40 6.86
CA ASP A 166 13.80 -4.14 7.27
C ASP A 166 14.80 -3.19 7.95
N ALA A 167 15.66 -3.73 8.81
CA ALA A 167 16.75 -3.00 9.41
C ALA A 167 17.70 -2.37 8.40
N LEU A 168 18.04 -3.11 7.37
CA LEU A 168 18.88 -2.61 6.31
C LEU A 168 18.17 -1.48 5.55
N ILE A 169 16.93 -1.72 5.13
CA ILE A 169 16.15 -0.79 4.30
C ILE A 169 15.93 0.54 5.03
N ASP A 170 15.61 0.52 6.29
CA ASP A 170 15.41 1.73 7.09
C ASP A 170 16.69 2.56 7.31
N ASN A 171 17.86 1.94 7.11
CA ASN A 171 19.16 2.62 7.13
C ASN A 171 19.54 3.26 5.79
N LEU A 172 18.80 2.95 4.73
CA LEU A 172 19.12 3.48 3.41
C LEU A 172 18.75 4.96 3.32
N PRO A 173 19.63 5.82 2.81
CA PRO A 173 19.34 7.25 2.64
C PRO A 173 18.15 7.49 1.72
N GLY A 174 17.24 8.39 2.10
CA GLY A 174 16.06 8.72 1.32
C GLY A 174 14.98 7.65 1.32
N VAL A 175 15.16 6.57 2.08
CA VAL A 175 14.17 5.50 2.23
C VAL A 175 13.44 5.70 3.56
N GLN A 176 12.12 5.60 3.50
CA GLN A 176 11.22 5.63 4.64
C GLN A 176 10.37 4.36 4.59
N MET A 177 10.17 3.75 5.73
CA MET A 177 9.26 2.62 5.87
C MET A 177 8.19 2.99 6.89
N ASP A 178 6.92 2.86 6.50
CA ASP A 178 5.83 3.10 7.44
C ASP A 178 5.57 1.88 8.34
N GLU A 179 4.73 2.06 9.33
CA GLU A 179 4.31 1.03 10.30
C GLU A 179 3.66 -0.21 9.64
N HIS A 180 3.09 -0.03 8.45
CA HIS A 180 2.53 -1.13 7.66
C HIS A 180 3.57 -1.84 6.79
N GLY A 181 4.86 -1.44 6.87
CA GLY A 181 5.94 -1.99 6.06
C GLY A 181 5.91 -1.53 4.61
N ARG A 182 5.17 -0.46 4.30
CA ARG A 182 5.21 0.17 2.98
C ARG A 182 6.46 1.03 2.90
N ILE A 183 7.20 0.85 1.82
CA ILE A 183 8.47 1.53 1.60
C ILE A 183 8.26 2.73 0.70
N LYS A 184 8.76 3.88 1.09
CA LYS A 184 8.89 5.06 0.25
C LYS A 184 10.35 5.30 -0.04
N VAL A 185 10.68 5.58 -1.28
CA VAL A 185 12.02 6.03 -1.69
C VAL A 185 11.89 7.41 -2.32
N ASN A 186 12.56 8.40 -1.73
CA ASN A 186 12.47 9.81 -2.15
C ASN A 186 11.00 10.30 -2.25
N GLY A 187 10.15 9.88 -1.31
CA GLY A 187 8.73 10.27 -1.25
C GLY A 187 7.78 9.45 -2.13
N GLU A 188 8.26 8.52 -2.96
CA GLU A 188 7.44 7.65 -3.81
C GLU A 188 7.33 6.24 -3.24
N TYR A 189 6.12 5.69 -3.24
CA TYR A 189 5.89 4.32 -2.78
C TYR A 189 6.51 3.29 -3.72
N VAL A 190 7.21 2.33 -3.11
CA VAL A 190 7.67 1.13 -3.78
C VAL A 190 6.49 0.17 -3.93
N SER A 191 6.16 -0.19 -5.16
CA SER A 191 5.04 -1.06 -5.48
C SER A 191 5.29 -2.53 -5.12
N SER A 192 6.54 -2.99 -5.27
CA SER A 192 6.93 -4.35 -4.90
C SER A 192 8.38 -4.46 -4.44
N LEU A 193 8.60 -5.37 -3.49
CA LEU A 193 9.93 -5.76 -3.01
C LEU A 193 10.34 -7.06 -3.71
N LEU A 194 11.47 -7.00 -4.39
CA LEU A 194 12.04 -8.13 -5.11
C LEU A 194 13.27 -8.67 -4.37
N VAL A 195 13.54 -9.95 -4.51
CA VAL A 195 14.81 -10.56 -4.10
C VAL A 195 15.43 -11.22 -5.33
N ASN A 196 16.63 -10.78 -5.71
CA ASN A 196 17.32 -11.20 -6.94
C ASN A 196 16.42 -11.08 -8.20
N GLY A 197 15.64 -9.97 -8.30
CA GLY A 197 14.75 -9.68 -9.43
C GLY A 197 13.41 -10.40 -9.44
N ARG A 198 13.10 -11.18 -8.42
CA ARG A 198 11.86 -11.95 -8.29
C ARG A 198 11.02 -11.45 -7.13
N GLU A 199 9.71 -11.45 -7.30
CA GLU A 199 8.79 -11.14 -6.21
C GLU A 199 8.89 -12.22 -5.12
N PHE A 200 8.99 -11.75 -3.90
CA PHE A 200 9.07 -12.59 -2.72
C PHE A 200 7.77 -12.48 -1.94
N PHE A 201 7.07 -13.59 -1.71
CA PHE A 201 5.74 -13.64 -1.12
C PHE A 201 4.82 -12.54 -1.67
N LYS A 202 4.45 -12.70 -2.91
CA LYS A 202 3.71 -11.78 -3.76
C LYS A 202 2.68 -10.93 -3.00
N GLY A 203 2.89 -9.60 -3.01
CA GLY A 203 2.02 -8.64 -2.34
C GLY A 203 2.16 -8.58 -0.83
N ASN A 204 3.14 -9.29 -0.22
CA ASN A 204 3.45 -9.15 1.20
C ASN A 204 4.95 -8.89 1.44
N PRO A 205 5.41 -7.66 1.27
CA PRO A 205 6.80 -7.30 1.52
C PRO A 205 7.23 -7.55 2.98
N LYS A 206 6.29 -7.55 3.93
CA LYS A 206 6.56 -7.80 5.33
C LYS A 206 7.23 -9.15 5.59
N VAL A 207 6.92 -10.18 4.80
CA VAL A 207 7.56 -11.49 4.95
C VAL A 207 9.05 -11.41 4.62
N ALA A 208 9.42 -10.76 3.52
CA ALA A 208 10.83 -10.56 3.17
C ALA A 208 11.53 -9.65 4.18
N LEU A 209 10.90 -8.54 4.53
CA LEU A 209 11.43 -7.56 5.47
C LEU A 209 11.78 -8.18 6.82
N ARG A 210 10.93 -9.04 7.34
CA ARG A 210 11.06 -9.60 8.69
C ARG A 210 11.85 -10.89 8.79
N ASN A 211 12.08 -11.58 7.67
CA ASN A 211 12.63 -12.92 7.69
C ASN A 211 13.93 -13.08 6.89
N LEU A 212 14.22 -12.17 5.96
CA LEU A 212 15.47 -12.21 5.20
C LEU A 212 16.59 -11.55 6.02
N PRO A 213 17.63 -12.30 6.44
CA PRO A 213 18.72 -11.75 7.23
C PRO A 213 19.50 -10.68 6.46
N SER A 214 19.74 -9.53 7.06
CA SER A 214 20.41 -8.38 6.43
C SER A 214 21.85 -8.72 5.94
N TYR A 215 22.54 -9.59 6.65
CA TYR A 215 23.89 -10.00 6.31
C TYR A 215 24.01 -10.79 4.99
N THR A 216 22.91 -11.32 4.48
CA THR A 216 22.85 -12.02 3.19
C THR A 216 22.82 -11.06 2.01
N VAL A 217 22.52 -9.79 2.24
CA VAL A 217 22.33 -8.78 1.19
C VAL A 217 23.65 -8.18 0.77
N ARG A 218 23.87 -8.10 -0.53
CA ARG A 218 25.02 -7.41 -1.13
C ARG A 218 24.69 -5.96 -1.45
N LYS A 219 23.56 -5.75 -2.12
CA LYS A 219 23.10 -4.42 -2.52
C LYS A 219 21.58 -4.35 -2.65
N VAL A 220 21.06 -3.15 -2.57
CA VAL A 220 19.64 -2.86 -2.80
C VAL A 220 19.55 -1.92 -4.00
N GLN A 221 18.73 -2.27 -4.98
CA GLN A 221 18.50 -1.50 -6.19
C GLN A 221 17.07 -0.99 -6.21
N VAL A 222 16.86 0.27 -6.54
CA VAL A 222 15.55 0.87 -6.71
C VAL A 222 15.44 1.38 -8.14
N TYR A 223 14.48 0.86 -8.87
CA TYR A 223 14.29 1.20 -10.28
C TYR A 223 12.82 1.03 -10.69
N ARG A 224 12.47 1.62 -11.83
CA ARG A 224 11.15 1.41 -12.42
C ARG A 224 11.14 0.13 -13.24
N LYS A 225 10.28 -0.80 -12.85
CA LYS A 225 10.13 -2.07 -13.54
C LYS A 225 8.96 -1.98 -14.51
N PRO A 226 9.20 -2.14 -15.82
CA PRO A 226 8.10 -2.20 -16.77
C PRO A 226 7.13 -3.34 -16.43
N GLU A 227 5.84 -3.07 -16.45
CA GLU A 227 4.79 -4.05 -16.22
C GLU A 227 3.89 -4.22 -17.45
N GLY A 228 3.31 -5.43 -17.59
CA GLY A 228 2.32 -5.74 -18.62
C GLY A 228 2.86 -5.66 -20.04
N ASP A 229 2.01 -5.18 -20.94
CA ASP A 229 2.28 -5.09 -22.38
C ASP A 229 3.41 -4.13 -22.75
N SER A 230 3.82 -3.28 -21.82
CA SER A 230 4.93 -2.33 -22.04
C SER A 230 6.23 -3.03 -22.44
N TYR A 231 6.44 -4.29 -22.06
CA TYR A 231 7.58 -5.10 -22.49
C TYR A 231 7.61 -5.39 -24.01
N LEU A 232 6.44 -5.58 -24.61
CA LEU A 232 6.31 -5.99 -26.01
C LEU A 232 6.38 -4.81 -26.96
N PHE A 233 6.06 -3.60 -26.48
CA PHE A 233 6.01 -2.37 -27.28
C PHE A 233 7.30 -1.57 -27.27
N ARG A 234 8.32 -2.00 -26.53
CA ARG A 234 9.59 -1.27 -26.39
C ARG A 234 10.67 -1.79 -27.34
N GLU A 235 11.17 -0.91 -28.19
CA GLU A 235 12.38 -1.17 -29.00
C GLU A 235 13.66 -1.09 -28.15
N LYS A 236 13.66 -0.36 -27.03
CA LYS A 236 14.80 -0.21 -26.10
C LYS A 236 14.31 -0.38 -24.67
N PRO A 237 15.13 -0.98 -23.77
CA PRO A 237 14.81 -1.01 -22.36
C PRO A 237 14.91 0.42 -21.77
N GLY A 238 13.82 1.14 -21.85
CA GLY A 238 13.60 2.43 -21.20
C GLY A 238 12.43 2.31 -20.25
N THR A 239 12.56 2.89 -19.05
CA THR A 239 11.49 2.90 -18.09
C THR A 239 10.55 4.06 -18.36
N LEU A 240 9.24 3.79 -18.40
CA LEU A 240 8.24 4.87 -18.39
C LEU A 240 8.06 5.36 -16.96
N ILE A 241 7.68 6.61 -16.82
CA ILE A 241 7.33 7.18 -15.51
C ILE A 241 6.13 6.49 -14.88
N THR A 242 5.23 5.98 -15.71
CA THR A 242 4.07 5.21 -15.29
C THR A 242 4.44 3.79 -14.84
N ASP A 243 5.68 3.33 -15.08
CA ASP A 243 6.12 2.04 -14.58
C ASP A 243 6.26 2.09 -13.07
N PRO A 244 5.83 1.05 -12.34
CA PRO A 244 5.93 1.00 -10.91
C PRO A 244 7.38 1.04 -10.43
N LEU A 245 7.61 1.80 -9.36
CA LEU A 245 8.88 1.81 -8.65
C LEU A 245 9.01 0.50 -7.87
N VAL A 246 10.11 -0.23 -8.08
CA VAL A 246 10.39 -1.47 -7.34
C VAL A 246 11.70 -1.36 -6.58
N MET A 247 11.78 -2.09 -5.47
CA MET A 247 13.02 -2.26 -4.72
C MET A 247 13.49 -3.71 -4.86
N ASP A 248 14.70 -3.91 -5.34
CA ASP A 248 15.27 -5.23 -5.60
C ASP A 248 16.49 -5.47 -4.71
N VAL A 249 16.37 -6.42 -3.82
CA VAL A 249 17.40 -6.86 -2.89
C VAL A 249 18.26 -7.92 -3.55
N ARG A 250 19.53 -7.61 -3.78
CA ARG A 250 20.49 -8.54 -4.36
C ARG A 250 21.29 -9.22 -3.27
N LEU A 251 21.21 -10.54 -3.24
CA LEU A 251 21.96 -11.35 -2.28
C LEU A 251 23.46 -11.40 -2.64
N LYS A 252 24.30 -11.65 -1.66
CA LYS A 252 25.71 -11.97 -1.87
C LYS A 252 25.84 -13.28 -2.62
N LYS A 253 26.86 -13.38 -3.47
CA LYS A 253 27.08 -14.56 -4.32
C LYS A 253 27.20 -15.87 -3.53
N GLU A 254 27.68 -15.81 -2.30
CA GLU A 254 27.80 -16.96 -1.40
C GLU A 254 26.46 -17.48 -0.86
N TYR A 255 25.39 -16.71 -1.00
CA TYR A 255 24.01 -17.09 -0.66
C TYR A 255 23.16 -17.41 -1.89
N GLU A 256 23.72 -17.30 -3.09
CA GLU A 256 23.16 -17.87 -4.30
C GLU A 256 23.42 -19.39 -4.26
N ASP A 257 22.39 -20.20 -4.49
CA ASP A 257 22.41 -21.68 -4.42
C ASP A 257 22.61 -22.27 -3.00
N SER A 258 22.20 -21.54 -1.96
CA SER A 258 22.34 -21.94 -0.56
C SER A 258 20.99 -22.12 0.13
N TRP A 259 20.99 -22.82 1.27
CA TRP A 259 19.89 -22.84 2.21
C TRP A 259 20.15 -21.82 3.33
N ILE A 260 19.15 -21.01 3.61
CA ILE A 260 19.11 -20.08 4.74
C ILE A 260 17.92 -20.49 5.62
N ALA A 261 18.16 -20.72 6.88
CA ALA A 261 17.12 -20.99 7.86
C ALA A 261 17.30 -20.11 9.10
N ASN A 262 16.21 -19.67 9.67
CA ASN A 262 16.15 -18.91 10.92
C ASN A 262 15.02 -19.45 11.77
N VAL A 263 15.31 -19.84 12.99
CA VAL A 263 14.34 -20.29 13.98
C VAL A 263 14.49 -19.41 15.21
N GLU A 264 13.40 -18.81 15.65
CA GLU A 264 13.34 -18.00 16.86
C GLU A 264 12.24 -18.53 17.77
N LEU A 265 12.60 -18.82 18.99
CA LEU A 265 11.68 -19.18 20.07
C LEU A 265 11.86 -18.17 21.20
N ALA A 266 10.76 -17.61 21.68
CA ALA A 266 10.82 -16.69 22.79
C ALA A 266 9.65 -16.91 23.74
N GLY A 267 9.94 -16.74 25.01
CA GLY A 267 8.96 -16.81 26.09
C GLY A 267 9.23 -15.71 27.12
N GLY A 268 8.18 -15.28 27.79
CA GLY A 268 8.26 -14.22 28.74
C GLY A 268 6.97 -14.02 29.52
N ALA A 269 6.87 -12.88 30.16
CA ALA A 269 5.70 -12.53 30.98
C ALA A 269 5.32 -11.07 30.74
N GLU A 270 4.03 -10.83 30.84
CA GLU A 270 3.47 -9.50 30.93
C GLU A 270 3.80 -8.88 32.30
N SER A 271 4.30 -7.65 32.31
CA SER A 271 4.82 -7.04 33.55
C SER A 271 3.75 -6.42 34.45
N ARG A 272 2.54 -6.11 33.91
CA ARG A 272 1.42 -5.50 34.66
C ARG A 272 0.47 -6.53 35.29
N LYS A 273 0.29 -7.68 34.63
CA LYS A 273 -0.57 -8.77 35.15
C LYS A 273 0.29 -9.99 35.46
N ALA A 274 0.59 -10.18 36.74
CA ALA A 274 1.29 -11.37 37.15
C ALA A 274 0.54 -12.63 36.68
N GLY A 275 1.19 -13.43 35.86
CA GLY A 275 0.68 -14.74 35.41
C GLY A 275 0.30 -14.87 33.94
N ARG A 276 0.24 -13.80 33.13
CA ARG A 276 0.02 -13.94 31.70
C ARG A 276 1.36 -14.17 30.99
N GLY A 277 1.56 -15.40 30.53
CA GLY A 277 2.68 -15.75 29.68
C GLY A 277 2.56 -15.14 28.29
N VAL A 278 3.68 -14.63 27.77
CA VAL A 278 3.81 -14.20 26.38
C VAL A 278 4.76 -15.11 25.64
N TYR A 279 4.47 -15.39 24.37
CA TYR A 279 5.27 -16.30 23.57
C TYR A 279 5.38 -15.83 22.12
N LEU A 280 6.50 -16.25 21.48
CA LEU A 280 6.78 -16.05 20.07
C LEU A 280 7.51 -17.26 19.53
N GLY A 281 7.03 -17.83 18.44
CA GLY A 281 7.70 -18.85 17.65
C GLY A 281 7.78 -18.42 16.19
N LYS A 282 8.98 -18.33 15.63
CA LYS A 282 9.20 -18.02 14.20
C LYS A 282 10.08 -19.06 13.55
N LEU A 283 9.68 -19.43 12.33
CA LEU A 283 10.45 -20.28 11.44
C LEU A 283 10.55 -19.60 10.09
N PHE A 284 11.74 -19.53 9.53
CA PHE A 284 11.97 -19.10 8.17
C PHE A 284 12.96 -20.04 7.49
N LEU A 285 12.63 -20.45 6.26
CA LEU A 285 13.45 -21.31 5.42
C LEU A 285 13.45 -20.74 4.02
N MET A 286 14.62 -20.63 3.39
CA MET A 286 14.75 -20.11 2.03
C MET A 286 15.85 -20.89 1.28
N ARG A 287 15.58 -21.18 0.00
CA ARG A 287 16.58 -21.66 -0.95
C ARG A 287 16.47 -20.87 -2.25
N TYR A 288 17.58 -20.35 -2.69
CA TYR A 288 17.74 -19.76 -4.01
C TYR A 288 18.64 -20.58 -4.88
N THR A 289 18.26 -20.74 -6.15
CA THR A 289 19.09 -21.31 -7.20
C THR A 289 19.06 -20.37 -8.42
N ASP A 290 19.89 -20.62 -9.38
CA ASP A 290 19.91 -19.87 -10.66
C ASP A 290 18.55 -19.82 -11.37
N VAL A 291 17.70 -20.82 -11.19
CA VAL A 291 16.42 -20.96 -11.91
C VAL A 291 15.22 -21.03 -10.99
N SER A 292 15.38 -21.26 -9.69
CA SER A 292 14.27 -21.40 -8.76
C SER A 292 14.52 -20.69 -7.43
N SER A 293 13.44 -20.38 -6.75
CA SER A 293 13.43 -19.91 -5.36
C SER A 293 12.32 -20.62 -4.60
N LEU A 294 12.64 -21.11 -3.43
CA LEU A 294 11.69 -21.68 -2.48
C LEU A 294 11.84 -20.93 -1.16
N ALA A 295 10.75 -20.51 -0.56
CA ALA A 295 10.76 -19.96 0.78
C ALA A 295 9.53 -20.44 1.55
N ALA A 296 9.72 -20.73 2.83
CA ALA A 296 8.65 -21.08 3.76
C ALA A 296 8.82 -20.29 5.05
N PHE A 297 7.71 -19.94 5.69
CA PHE A 297 7.74 -19.28 6.98
C PHE A 297 6.58 -19.75 7.87
N GLY A 298 6.78 -19.64 9.18
CA GLY A 298 5.77 -19.80 10.21
C GLY A 298 5.98 -18.77 11.32
N ASN A 299 4.88 -18.26 11.88
CA ASN A 299 4.89 -17.32 13.00
C ASN A 299 3.69 -17.62 13.90
N VAL A 300 3.94 -17.84 15.18
CA VAL A 300 2.92 -18.08 16.21
C VAL A 300 3.23 -17.14 17.38
N ASN A 301 2.28 -16.31 17.80
CA ASN A 301 2.49 -15.37 18.89
C ASN A 301 1.17 -14.90 19.51
N ASN A 302 1.26 -14.41 20.76
CA ASN A 302 0.19 -13.72 21.47
C ASN A 302 0.56 -12.26 21.83
N LEU A 303 1.40 -11.64 21.03
CA LEU A 303 2.01 -10.33 21.27
C LEU A 303 1.33 -9.20 20.51
N SER A 304 0.19 -9.44 19.86
CA SER A 304 -0.38 -8.55 18.85
C SER A 304 0.63 -8.24 17.74
N ASP A 305 1.36 -9.26 17.30
CA ASP A 305 2.48 -9.16 16.35
C ASP A 305 2.01 -8.78 14.92
N LEU A 306 1.21 -7.76 14.83
CA LEU A 306 1.03 -6.95 13.63
C LEU A 306 2.17 -5.90 13.51
N SER A 307 2.98 -5.78 14.52
CA SER A 307 4.00 -4.75 14.70
C SER A 307 5.13 -5.26 15.60
N VAL A 308 5.89 -6.18 15.12
CA VAL A 308 7.13 -6.61 15.78
C VAL A 308 8.13 -5.47 15.74
N ALA A 309 8.94 -5.35 16.79
CA ALA A 309 10.19 -4.62 16.76
C ALA A 309 10.83 -4.81 15.39
N ASP A 310 11.18 -3.70 14.73
CA ASP A 310 11.92 -3.81 13.50
C ASP A 310 13.22 -4.54 13.83
N SER A 311 13.74 -5.28 12.89
CA SER A 311 14.93 -6.11 13.08
C SER A 311 16.21 -5.34 13.39
N LYS A 312 16.13 -4.03 13.65
CA LYS A 312 17.19 -3.20 14.21
C LYS A 312 17.19 -3.18 15.73
N GLY A 313 16.23 -3.87 16.40
CA GLY A 313 15.96 -3.59 17.78
C GLY A 313 15.39 -2.20 18.01
N ASN A 314 15.04 -1.45 16.95
CA ASN A 314 14.21 -0.29 17.09
C ASN A 314 12.79 -0.79 17.33
N TRP A 315 12.42 -0.83 18.57
CA TRP A 315 11.06 -0.95 18.96
C TRP A 315 10.36 0.30 18.45
N ARG A 316 9.81 0.22 17.23
CA ARG A 316 8.76 1.16 16.91
C ARG A 316 7.63 0.78 17.82
N LEU A 317 7.14 1.74 18.58
CA LEU A 317 5.80 1.59 19.08
C LEU A 317 4.98 1.16 17.89
N PRO A 318 4.39 -0.03 17.94
CA PRO A 318 3.36 -0.34 17.00
C PRO A 318 2.37 0.81 17.07
N ASP A 319 1.82 1.21 15.97
CA ASP A 319 0.47 1.73 15.98
C ASP A 319 -0.29 0.68 16.80
N PRO A 320 -0.64 0.99 18.03
CA PRO A 320 -0.97 -0.07 18.96
C PRO A 320 -2.12 -0.81 18.33
N ALA A 321 -1.96 -2.12 18.15
CA ALA A 321 -3.02 -2.90 17.56
C ALA A 321 -4.29 -2.58 18.33
N SER A 322 -5.36 -2.23 17.64
CA SER A 322 -6.64 -1.99 18.28
C SER A 322 -7.15 -3.34 18.80
N GLY A 323 -6.73 -3.72 20.01
CA GLY A 323 -7.03 -4.98 20.65
C GLY A 323 -5.80 -5.86 20.93
N VAL A 324 -6.01 -6.91 21.68
CA VAL A 324 -5.04 -7.99 21.92
C VAL A 324 -5.21 -9.03 20.83
N VAL A 325 -4.14 -9.29 20.07
CA VAL A 325 -4.17 -10.20 18.93
C VAL A 325 -3.27 -11.40 19.20
N GLU A 326 -3.85 -12.58 19.05
CA GLU A 326 -3.15 -13.85 18.94
C GLU A 326 -3.15 -14.29 17.48
N SER A 327 -1.98 -14.64 16.94
CA SER A 327 -1.83 -14.92 15.52
C SER A 327 -0.97 -16.16 15.27
N GLN A 328 -1.46 -17.00 14.37
CA GLN A 328 -0.75 -18.15 13.81
C GLN A 328 -0.76 -17.98 12.29
N THR A 329 0.42 -17.80 11.70
CA THR A 329 0.55 -17.55 10.26
C THR A 329 1.61 -18.44 9.66
N GLY A 330 1.33 -19.04 8.52
CA GLY A 330 2.31 -19.83 7.78
C GLY A 330 2.17 -19.64 6.28
N GLY A 331 3.25 -19.88 5.54
CA GLY A 331 3.20 -19.76 4.10
C GLY A 331 4.39 -20.39 3.39
N ILE A 332 4.16 -20.69 2.10
CA ILE A 332 5.16 -21.23 1.18
C ILE A 332 5.12 -20.43 -0.10
N SER A 333 6.27 -20.07 -0.63
CA SER A 333 6.41 -19.37 -1.92
C SER A 333 7.41 -20.12 -2.80
N TYR A 334 7.04 -20.33 -4.05
CA TYR A 334 7.88 -20.96 -5.06
C TYR A 334 7.96 -20.09 -6.30
N GLY A 335 9.18 -19.80 -6.76
CA GLY A 335 9.45 -19.09 -7.99
C GLY A 335 10.32 -19.93 -8.93
N TRP A 336 10.01 -19.94 -10.21
CA TRP A 336 10.77 -20.64 -11.22
C TRP A 336 10.91 -19.80 -12.50
N ASN A 337 12.13 -19.74 -13.03
CA ASN A 337 12.45 -19.04 -14.26
C ASN A 337 13.45 -19.86 -15.06
N ASN A 338 13.03 -20.43 -16.17
CA ASN A 338 13.88 -21.30 -16.98
C ASN A 338 14.92 -20.55 -17.84
N LYS A 339 15.05 -19.21 -17.67
CA LYS A 339 15.92 -18.32 -18.48
C LYS A 339 15.63 -18.35 -19.99
N LYS A 340 14.66 -19.16 -20.45
CA LYS A 340 14.19 -19.29 -21.84
C LYS A 340 12.83 -18.62 -22.07
N GLY A 341 12.43 -17.71 -21.17
CA GLY A 341 11.19 -16.94 -21.28
C GLY A 341 9.96 -17.59 -20.65
N THR A 342 10.13 -18.55 -19.73
CA THR A 342 9.01 -19.05 -18.90
C THR A 342 9.27 -18.70 -17.45
N ILE A 343 8.28 -18.05 -16.80
CA ILE A 343 8.35 -17.62 -15.41
C ILE A 343 7.09 -18.10 -14.70
N LEU A 344 7.25 -18.72 -13.55
CA LEU A 344 6.16 -19.11 -12.64
C LEU A 344 6.48 -18.59 -11.25
N ASN A 345 5.50 -17.96 -10.60
CA ASN A 345 5.56 -17.60 -9.19
C ASN A 345 4.27 -18.07 -8.53
N SER A 346 4.39 -18.76 -7.40
CA SER A 346 3.25 -19.23 -6.61
C SER A 346 3.51 -18.95 -5.14
N ALA A 347 2.50 -18.49 -4.42
CA ALA A 347 2.57 -18.28 -2.99
C ALA A 347 1.25 -18.69 -2.33
N LEU A 348 1.35 -19.49 -1.28
CA LEU A 348 0.25 -19.90 -0.42
C LEU A 348 0.50 -19.35 0.99
N LYS A 349 -0.51 -18.71 1.58
CA LYS A 349 -0.50 -18.20 2.95
C LYS A 349 -1.76 -18.68 3.66
N ALA A 350 -1.60 -19.18 4.88
CA ALA A 350 -2.68 -19.47 5.81
C ALA A 350 -2.48 -18.64 7.08
N GLU A 351 -3.56 -18.13 7.63
CA GLU A 351 -3.55 -17.32 8.85
C GLU A 351 -4.78 -17.67 9.71
N HIS A 352 -4.55 -17.90 10.99
CA HIS A 352 -5.56 -17.95 12.04
C HIS A 352 -5.26 -16.81 13.02
N ARG A 353 -6.26 -15.97 13.28
CA ARG A 353 -6.13 -14.78 14.11
C ARG A 353 -7.31 -14.66 15.05
N ASN A 354 -7.02 -14.51 16.32
CA ASN A 354 -7.96 -14.17 17.37
C ASN A 354 -7.70 -12.74 17.83
N THR A 355 -8.73 -11.91 17.88
CA THR A 355 -8.65 -10.52 18.32
C THR A 355 -9.65 -10.26 19.41
N ASP A 356 -9.20 -9.86 20.60
CA ASP A 356 -10.03 -9.35 21.69
C ASP A 356 -9.82 -7.84 21.79
N ARG A 357 -10.82 -7.07 21.36
CA ARG A 357 -10.77 -5.61 21.32
C ARG A 357 -11.80 -5.02 22.27
N LEU A 358 -11.30 -4.28 23.26
CA LEU A 358 -12.07 -3.37 24.05
C LEU A 358 -11.85 -1.96 23.55
N SER A 359 -12.88 -1.22 23.19
CA SER A 359 -12.84 0.19 22.87
C SER A 359 -13.73 1.00 23.81
N GLU A 360 -13.24 2.18 24.17
CA GLU A 360 -13.96 3.21 24.93
C GLU A 360 -13.98 4.47 24.08
N ASP A 361 -15.18 4.90 23.71
CA ASP A 361 -15.39 6.01 22.78
C ASP A 361 -16.05 7.19 23.50
N ALA A 362 -15.48 8.37 23.31
CA ALA A 362 -16.08 9.66 23.63
C ALA A 362 -16.39 10.39 22.31
N GLY A 363 -17.65 10.62 22.05
CA GLY A 363 -18.13 11.26 20.83
C GLY A 363 -18.84 12.57 21.10
N GLU A 364 -18.77 13.47 20.12
CA GLU A 364 -19.51 14.72 20.07
C GLU A 364 -20.00 14.94 18.63
N ASN A 365 -21.31 15.00 18.44
CA ASN A 365 -21.92 15.33 17.14
C ASN A 365 -22.28 16.82 17.12
N PHE A 366 -21.82 17.52 16.09
CA PHE A 366 -22.02 18.95 15.94
C PHE A 366 -23.43 19.24 15.38
N MET A 367 -24.31 19.78 16.21
CA MET A 367 -25.69 20.06 15.87
C MET A 367 -25.98 21.56 15.85
N GLU A 368 -27.01 21.98 15.10
CA GLU A 368 -27.40 23.39 14.94
C GLU A 368 -27.83 24.04 16.27
N ASN A 369 -28.53 23.30 17.12
CA ASN A 369 -29.07 23.78 18.41
C ASN A 369 -28.29 23.23 19.62
N GLY A 370 -26.96 23.10 19.54
CA GLY A 370 -26.10 22.56 20.57
C GLY A 370 -25.71 21.11 20.32
N ASN A 371 -24.54 20.72 20.74
CA ASN A 371 -23.95 19.41 20.40
C ASN A 371 -24.62 18.26 21.18
N ILE A 372 -24.59 17.07 20.58
CA ILE A 372 -24.97 15.81 21.22
C ILE A 372 -23.69 15.06 21.58
N PHE A 373 -23.59 14.64 22.81
CA PHE A 373 -22.47 13.90 23.35
C PHE A 373 -22.81 12.41 23.41
N SER A 374 -21.84 11.57 23.14
CA SER A 374 -22.00 10.12 23.25
C SER A 374 -20.85 9.48 24.00
N ARG A 375 -21.17 8.39 24.69
CA ARG A 375 -20.21 7.48 25.29
C ARG A 375 -20.51 6.07 24.85
N MET A 376 -19.48 5.30 24.54
CA MET A 376 -19.66 3.91 24.14
C MET A 376 -18.50 3.06 24.68
N ARG A 377 -18.81 1.92 25.24
CA ARG A 377 -17.88 0.85 25.53
C ARG A 377 -18.27 -0.36 24.69
N ASN A 378 -17.33 -0.83 23.89
CA ASN A 378 -17.57 -1.97 23.01
C ASN A 378 -16.47 -3.01 23.20
N ARG A 379 -16.85 -4.25 23.52
CA ARG A 379 -15.95 -5.40 23.53
C ARG A 379 -16.29 -6.27 22.34
N ASN A 380 -15.34 -6.44 21.46
CA ASN A 380 -15.46 -7.23 20.24
C ASN A 380 -14.42 -8.35 20.23
N TYR A 381 -14.87 -9.58 20.08
CA TYR A 381 -14.06 -10.75 19.85
C TYR A 381 -14.24 -11.17 18.40
N ASN A 382 -13.13 -11.35 17.68
CA ASN A 382 -13.12 -11.76 16.28
C ASN A 382 -12.12 -12.89 16.09
N GLU A 383 -12.59 -14.02 15.58
CA GLU A 383 -11.77 -15.13 15.13
C GLU A 383 -11.82 -15.19 13.60
N ASN A 384 -10.68 -15.16 12.97
CA ASN A 384 -10.55 -15.18 11.52
C ASN A 384 -9.58 -16.26 11.06
N ILE A 385 -10.04 -17.13 10.17
CA ILE A 385 -9.23 -18.11 9.45
C ILE A 385 -9.20 -17.68 7.98
N SER A 386 -8.02 -17.49 7.41
CA SER A 386 -7.90 -17.13 6.01
C SER A 386 -6.86 -17.98 5.28
N LEU A 387 -7.18 -18.28 4.02
CA LEU A 387 -6.29 -18.96 3.08
C LEU A 387 -6.19 -18.10 1.82
N ASN A 388 -4.97 -17.74 1.46
CA ASN A 388 -4.68 -16.92 0.28
C ASN A 388 -3.68 -17.64 -0.61
N TRP A 389 -4.08 -17.94 -1.84
CA TRP A 389 -3.22 -18.55 -2.85
C TRP A 389 -3.09 -17.61 -4.03
N LYS A 390 -1.86 -17.25 -4.40
CA LYS A 390 -1.54 -16.32 -5.49
C LYS A 390 -0.57 -16.93 -6.47
N ASN A 391 -0.81 -16.72 -7.77
CA ASN A 391 0.04 -17.23 -8.83
C ASN A 391 0.23 -16.23 -9.96
N ASP A 392 1.41 -16.28 -10.57
CA ASP A 392 1.73 -15.61 -11.82
C ASP A 392 2.41 -16.57 -12.76
N PHE A 393 2.03 -16.47 -14.01
CA PHE A 393 2.66 -17.21 -15.08
C PHE A 393 2.98 -16.27 -16.23
N SER A 394 4.20 -16.37 -16.78
CA SER A 394 4.58 -15.61 -17.96
C SER A 394 5.32 -16.51 -18.94
N LEU A 395 4.94 -16.42 -20.19
CA LEU A 395 5.54 -17.17 -21.29
C LEU A 395 5.92 -16.19 -22.41
N TYR A 396 7.22 -16.02 -22.63
CA TYR A 396 7.76 -15.17 -23.70
C TYR A 396 8.34 -16.03 -24.81
N ARG A 397 8.00 -15.70 -26.05
CA ARG A 397 8.52 -16.29 -27.28
C ARG A 397 8.78 -15.19 -28.31
N ASP A 398 9.46 -15.50 -29.40
CA ASP A 398 9.86 -14.52 -30.41
C ASP A 398 8.70 -13.70 -30.99
N ARG A 399 7.55 -14.32 -31.14
CA ARG A 399 6.37 -13.72 -31.78
C ARG A 399 5.21 -13.44 -30.84
N TYR A 400 5.21 -14.02 -29.65
CA TYR A 400 4.12 -13.85 -28.72
C TYR A 400 4.58 -13.87 -27.27
N ALA A 401 3.80 -13.22 -26.44
CA ALA A 401 3.91 -13.33 -25.00
C ALA A 401 2.53 -13.58 -24.39
N LEU A 402 2.44 -14.53 -23.49
CA LEU A 402 1.30 -14.77 -22.62
C LEU A 402 1.74 -14.44 -21.19
N ILE A 403 1.03 -13.51 -20.58
CA ILE A 403 1.28 -13.10 -19.21
C ILE A 403 -0.03 -13.26 -18.47
N VAL A 404 -0.08 -14.16 -17.51
CA VAL A 404 -1.22 -14.35 -16.61
C VAL A 404 -0.77 -13.96 -15.22
N ARG A 405 -1.43 -12.98 -14.63
CA ARG A 405 -1.06 -12.41 -13.34
C ARG A 405 -2.24 -12.40 -12.39
N ASN A 406 -1.90 -12.26 -11.11
CA ASN A 406 -2.88 -12.11 -10.05
C ASN A 406 -3.95 -13.21 -10.06
N ILE A 407 -3.59 -14.44 -10.53
CA ILE A 407 -4.46 -15.57 -10.26
C ILE A 407 -4.46 -15.74 -8.75
N SER A 408 -5.57 -15.45 -8.09
CA SER A 408 -5.69 -15.63 -6.65
C SER A 408 -6.98 -16.37 -6.31
N MET A 409 -6.88 -17.15 -5.23
CA MET A 409 -8.01 -17.71 -4.53
C MET A 409 -7.88 -17.31 -3.07
N ASP A 410 -8.84 -16.56 -2.61
CA ASP A 410 -8.91 -16.04 -1.26
C ASP A 410 -10.14 -16.66 -0.59
N TYR A 411 -9.92 -17.32 0.54
CA TYR A 411 -10.97 -17.84 1.40
C TYR A 411 -10.80 -17.24 2.78
N SER A 412 -11.88 -16.76 3.38
CA SER A 412 -11.91 -16.39 4.78
C SER A 412 -13.16 -16.90 5.49
N HIS A 413 -12.98 -17.26 6.73
CA HIS A 413 -14.01 -17.61 7.69
C HIS A 413 -13.83 -16.75 8.92
N THR A 414 -14.86 -16.01 9.29
CA THR A 414 -14.82 -15.09 10.40
C THR A 414 -15.99 -15.33 11.32
N ASP A 415 -15.71 -15.60 12.59
CA ASP A 415 -16.68 -15.61 13.68
C ASP A 415 -16.48 -14.34 14.51
N ASN A 416 -17.55 -13.59 14.73
CA ASN A 416 -17.52 -12.39 15.55
C ASN A 416 -18.57 -12.44 16.68
N ARG A 417 -18.26 -11.78 17.78
CA ARG A 417 -19.21 -11.48 18.85
C ARG A 417 -18.87 -10.16 19.48
N SER A 418 -19.86 -9.38 19.81
CA SER A 418 -19.65 -8.09 20.45
C SER A 418 -20.70 -7.80 21.50
N LEU A 419 -20.26 -7.12 22.56
CA LEU A 419 -21.12 -6.50 23.58
C LEU A 419 -20.81 -5.01 23.57
N SER A 420 -21.81 -4.19 23.30
CA SER A 420 -21.71 -2.74 23.26
C SER A 420 -22.70 -2.11 24.21
N ARG A 421 -22.23 -1.16 25.01
CA ARG A 421 -23.04 -0.28 25.83
C ARG A 421 -22.76 1.15 25.39
N SER A 422 -23.81 1.89 25.07
CA SER A 422 -23.70 3.27 24.62
C SER A 422 -24.81 4.12 25.23
N ALA A 423 -24.51 5.41 25.39
CA ALA A 423 -25.48 6.41 25.82
C ALA A 423 -25.21 7.73 25.07
N SER A 424 -26.29 8.44 24.74
CA SER A 424 -26.29 9.75 24.11
C SER A 424 -26.90 10.79 25.06
N PHE A 425 -26.30 12.00 25.05
CA PHE A 425 -26.64 13.08 25.98
C PHE A 425 -26.83 14.40 25.26
N ASN A 426 -27.81 15.20 25.70
CA ASN A 426 -28.06 16.57 25.20
C ASN A 426 -27.06 17.61 25.76
N SER A 427 -26.33 17.27 26.80
CA SER A 427 -25.27 18.09 27.38
C SER A 427 -24.04 17.26 27.70
N PHE A 428 -22.87 17.90 27.87
CA PHE A 428 -21.64 17.20 28.19
C PHE A 428 -21.77 16.46 29.54
N PRO A 429 -21.63 15.11 29.58
CA PRO A 429 -21.67 14.35 30.80
C PRO A 429 -20.43 14.64 31.65
N TYR A 430 -20.65 15.03 32.91
CA TYR A 430 -19.59 15.26 33.89
C TYR A 430 -18.94 13.93 34.28
N GLU A 431 -17.64 13.79 33.99
CA GLU A 431 -16.93 12.56 34.22
C GLU A 431 -15.59 12.81 34.88
N ASN A 432 -15.22 11.96 35.82
CA ASN A 432 -13.87 11.93 36.41
C ASN A 432 -12.89 11.07 35.59
N TYR A 433 -13.42 10.16 34.79
CA TYR A 433 -12.70 9.27 33.87
C TYR A 433 -13.62 8.91 32.69
N ALA A 434 -13.01 8.49 31.60
CA ALA A 434 -13.76 8.05 30.43
C ALA A 434 -14.74 6.93 30.80
N ASN A 435 -15.99 7.07 30.38
CA ASN A 435 -17.11 6.16 30.65
C ASN A 435 -17.66 6.08 32.08
N ALA A 436 -17.32 7.01 32.97
CA ALA A 436 -17.96 7.10 34.30
C ALA A 436 -19.49 7.19 34.18
N ALA A 437 -19.96 7.90 33.14
CA ALA A 437 -21.39 8.01 32.83
C ALA A 437 -22.01 6.65 32.47
N LEU A 438 -21.33 5.82 31.68
CA LEU A 438 -21.79 4.48 31.33
C LEU A 438 -21.86 3.56 32.55
N ASP A 439 -20.85 3.59 33.41
CA ASP A 439 -20.82 2.77 34.61
C ASP A 439 -21.98 3.14 35.53
N SER A 440 -22.30 4.43 35.66
CA SER A 440 -23.47 4.89 36.46
C SER A 440 -24.80 4.47 35.86
N LEU A 441 -24.94 4.51 34.51
CA LEU A 441 -26.21 4.19 33.84
C LEU A 441 -26.51 2.69 33.74
N PHE A 442 -25.48 1.83 33.70
CA PHE A 442 -25.66 0.40 33.49
C PHE A 442 -25.37 -0.45 34.76
N ASP A 443 -24.46 -0.03 35.62
CA ASP A 443 -23.95 -0.85 36.71
C ASP A 443 -24.05 -0.14 38.10
N GLY A 444 -24.37 1.16 38.12
CA GLY A 444 -24.36 1.98 39.33
C GLY A 444 -25.73 2.44 39.81
N PRO A 445 -25.78 3.16 40.95
CA PRO A 445 -27.00 3.82 41.41
C PRO A 445 -27.39 4.95 40.42
N GLU A 446 -28.70 5.10 40.20
CA GLU A 446 -29.24 6.13 39.32
C GLU A 446 -28.76 7.54 39.70
N SER A 447 -28.25 8.26 38.69
CA SER A 447 -27.79 9.66 38.83
C SER A 447 -28.79 10.58 38.14
N THR A 448 -29.58 11.32 38.95
CA THR A 448 -30.60 12.25 38.42
C THR A 448 -30.07 13.27 37.43
N LEU A 449 -28.81 13.73 37.56
CA LEU A 449 -28.19 14.68 36.64
C LEU A 449 -27.88 14.08 35.25
N LEU A 450 -27.52 12.81 35.19
CA LEU A 450 -27.28 12.11 33.92
C LEU A 450 -28.60 11.77 33.25
N GLU A 451 -29.64 11.42 33.98
CA GLU A 451 -30.96 11.10 33.48
C GLU A 451 -31.65 12.30 32.82
N GLU A 452 -31.49 13.49 33.36
CA GLU A 452 -32.03 14.73 32.79
C GLU A 452 -31.41 15.08 31.41
N SER A 453 -30.18 14.72 31.21
CA SER A 453 -29.46 14.97 29.93
C SER A 453 -29.53 13.78 28.98
N LEU A 454 -30.01 12.61 29.41
CA LEU A 454 -30.03 11.39 28.66
C LEU A 454 -31.01 11.48 27.48
N VAL A 455 -30.55 11.19 26.27
CA VAL A 455 -31.37 10.98 25.07
C VAL A 455 -31.79 9.52 25.00
N ASN A 456 -30.83 8.63 25.03
CA ASN A 456 -31.01 7.18 25.07
C ASN A 456 -29.82 6.46 25.65
N ARG A 457 -30.06 5.23 26.13
CA ARG A 457 -28.99 4.25 26.40
C ARG A 457 -29.31 2.95 25.69
N ILE A 458 -28.28 2.29 25.15
CA ILE A 458 -28.39 1.11 24.31
C ILE A 458 -27.42 0.05 24.79
N GLU A 459 -27.93 -1.13 25.11
CA GLU A 459 -27.13 -2.33 25.25
C GLU A 459 -27.35 -3.24 24.05
N ARG A 460 -26.28 -3.65 23.42
CA ARG A 460 -26.30 -4.44 22.18
C ARG A 460 -25.39 -5.64 22.28
N MET A 461 -25.95 -6.81 22.05
CA MET A 461 -25.23 -8.07 21.86
C MET A 461 -25.36 -8.49 20.41
N ARG A 462 -24.25 -8.79 19.78
CA ARG A 462 -24.23 -9.27 18.39
C ARG A 462 -23.29 -10.42 18.24
N THR A 463 -23.68 -11.40 17.42
CA THR A 463 -22.80 -12.47 17.00
C THR A 463 -23.08 -12.83 15.55
N GLY A 464 -22.04 -13.20 14.80
CA GLY A 464 -22.19 -13.54 13.39
C GLY A 464 -21.07 -14.41 12.88
N ARG A 465 -21.39 -15.10 11.80
CA ARG A 465 -20.47 -15.95 11.06
C ARG A 465 -20.47 -15.55 9.60
N GLN A 466 -19.28 -15.28 9.08
CA GLN A 466 -19.10 -14.89 7.68
C GLN A 466 -18.14 -15.86 6.99
N LYS A 467 -18.49 -16.25 5.79
CA LYS A 467 -17.65 -17.02 4.88
C LYS A 467 -17.54 -16.30 3.55
N ASP A 468 -16.31 -16.01 3.15
CA ASP A 468 -16.01 -15.36 1.88
C ASP A 468 -15.11 -16.24 1.03
N PHE A 469 -15.39 -16.28 -0.25
CA PHE A 469 -14.52 -16.87 -1.24
C PHE A 469 -14.44 -15.95 -2.46
N VAL A 470 -13.23 -15.61 -2.88
CA VAL A 470 -12.98 -14.83 -4.09
C VAL A 470 -11.91 -15.52 -4.92
N ALA A 471 -12.23 -15.78 -6.17
CA ALA A 471 -11.28 -16.26 -7.17
C ALA A 471 -11.17 -15.23 -8.28
N LYS A 472 -9.95 -14.79 -8.59
CA LYS A 472 -9.72 -13.81 -9.65
C LYS A 472 -8.44 -14.05 -10.41
N GLY A 473 -8.37 -13.50 -11.62
CA GLY A 473 -7.16 -13.52 -12.42
C GLY A 473 -7.26 -12.54 -13.57
N ASN A 474 -6.11 -12.05 -13.99
CA ASN A 474 -5.99 -11.24 -15.19
C ASN A 474 -4.86 -11.74 -16.07
N GLY A 475 -4.99 -11.56 -17.36
CA GLY A 475 -3.97 -11.95 -18.31
C GLY A 475 -3.89 -11.03 -19.49
N SER A 476 -2.78 -11.08 -20.17
CA SER A 476 -2.59 -10.44 -21.45
C SER A 476 -1.91 -11.40 -22.42
N PHE A 477 -2.34 -11.34 -23.64
CA PHE A 477 -1.74 -12.05 -24.76
C PHE A 477 -1.35 -11.03 -25.82
N SER A 478 -0.09 -10.98 -26.15
CA SER A 478 0.42 -10.06 -27.16
C SER A 478 1.13 -10.83 -28.25
N PHE A 479 0.88 -10.49 -29.49
CA PHE A 479 1.45 -11.20 -30.64
C PHE A 479 1.75 -10.25 -31.78
N LYS A 480 2.78 -10.61 -32.55
CA LYS A 480 3.11 -9.98 -33.84
C LYS A 480 2.45 -10.80 -34.94
N ALA A 481 1.38 -10.26 -35.52
CA ALA A 481 0.63 -10.96 -36.57
C ALA A 481 1.51 -11.26 -37.80
N PHE A 482 2.43 -10.35 -38.11
CA PHE A 482 3.36 -10.50 -39.22
C PHE A 482 4.80 -10.24 -38.78
N PRO A 483 5.81 -10.90 -39.42
CA PRO A 483 7.22 -10.72 -39.03
C PRO A 483 7.75 -9.29 -39.17
N TRP A 484 7.17 -8.51 -40.09
CA TRP A 484 7.55 -7.12 -40.36
C TRP A 484 6.90 -6.11 -39.42
N MET A 485 5.94 -6.52 -38.59
CA MET A 485 5.31 -5.61 -37.62
C MET A 485 6.31 -5.16 -36.56
N LYS A 486 6.47 -3.84 -36.43
CA LYS A 486 7.29 -3.22 -35.39
C LYS A 486 6.61 -3.17 -34.02
N SER A 487 5.30 -3.39 -33.99
CA SER A 487 4.49 -3.37 -32.77
C SER A 487 3.63 -4.63 -32.68
N ALA A 488 3.32 -5.09 -31.49
CA ALA A 488 2.45 -6.23 -31.28
C ALA A 488 1.00 -5.75 -31.01
N ILE A 489 0.03 -6.57 -31.41
CA ILE A 489 -1.35 -6.42 -30.97
C ILE A 489 -1.45 -7.03 -29.59
N GLY A 490 -1.96 -6.28 -28.61
CA GLY A 490 -2.15 -6.73 -27.24
C GLY A 490 -3.63 -6.97 -26.96
N THR A 491 -3.94 -8.09 -26.35
CA THR A 491 -5.26 -8.39 -25.79
C THR A 491 -5.13 -8.59 -24.31
N SER A 492 -6.10 -8.13 -23.53
CA SER A 492 -6.17 -8.33 -22.09
C SER A 492 -7.49 -8.98 -21.72
N PHE A 493 -7.47 -9.79 -20.69
CA PHE A 493 -8.66 -10.40 -20.12
C PHE A 493 -8.54 -10.42 -18.60
N SER A 494 -9.65 -10.28 -17.91
CA SER A 494 -9.74 -10.47 -16.47
C SER A 494 -11.04 -11.15 -16.11
N GLY A 495 -11.04 -11.82 -14.97
CA GLY A 495 -12.23 -12.41 -14.39
C GLY A 495 -12.13 -12.44 -12.88
N GLU A 496 -13.25 -12.23 -12.22
CA GLU A 496 -13.42 -12.34 -10.78
C GLU A 496 -14.75 -13.06 -10.50
N TYR A 497 -14.72 -14.00 -9.58
CA TYR A 497 -15.89 -14.64 -9.01
C TYR A 497 -15.80 -14.59 -7.50
N GLY A 498 -16.87 -14.16 -6.86
CA GLY A 498 -16.94 -14.13 -5.41
C GLY A 498 -18.26 -14.66 -4.89
N PHE A 499 -18.18 -15.27 -3.73
CA PHE A 499 -19.29 -15.75 -2.94
C PHE A 499 -19.09 -15.35 -1.49
N LYS A 500 -20.10 -14.71 -0.90
CA LYS A 500 -20.12 -14.35 0.52
C LYS A 500 -21.37 -14.94 1.14
N LYS A 501 -21.26 -15.51 2.31
CA LYS A 501 -22.38 -15.89 3.16
C LYS A 501 -22.17 -15.31 4.54
N GLU A 502 -23.15 -14.56 5.02
CA GLU A 502 -23.16 -13.96 6.34
C GLU A 502 -24.45 -14.38 7.07
N ASP A 503 -24.27 -14.88 8.28
CA ASP A 503 -25.34 -15.16 9.23
C ASP A 503 -25.08 -14.27 10.45
N ASP A 504 -26.03 -13.44 10.87
CA ASP A 504 -25.86 -12.43 11.91
C ASP A 504 -27.06 -12.40 12.86
N TYR A 505 -26.79 -12.38 14.15
CA TYR A 505 -27.79 -12.22 15.22
C TYR A 505 -27.54 -10.95 16.00
N LEU A 506 -28.58 -10.19 16.27
CA LEU A 506 -28.59 -8.96 17.02
C LEU A 506 -29.67 -9.03 18.11
N ASN A 507 -29.25 -8.79 19.35
CA ASN A 507 -30.14 -8.39 20.45
C ASN A 507 -29.76 -6.95 20.83
N GLU A 508 -30.73 -6.06 20.85
CA GLU A 508 -30.54 -4.67 21.20
C GLU A 508 -31.64 -4.23 22.18
N ASN A 509 -31.25 -3.74 23.34
CA ASN A 509 -32.18 -3.13 24.30
C ASN A 509 -31.89 -1.61 24.34
N THR A 510 -32.86 -0.83 23.90
CA THR A 510 -32.81 0.64 23.89
C THR A 510 -33.78 1.20 24.90
N VAL A 511 -33.27 2.04 25.79
CA VAL A 511 -34.09 2.79 26.79
C VAL A 511 -33.92 4.27 26.47
N TYR A 512 -35.05 4.95 26.31
CA TYR A 512 -35.06 6.39 26.12
C TYR A 512 -34.91 7.14 27.45
N GLY A 513 -34.41 8.35 27.38
CA GLY A 513 -34.55 9.31 28.45
C GLY A 513 -36.03 9.67 28.68
N SER A 514 -36.30 10.60 29.57
CA SER A 514 -37.68 10.98 29.91
C SER A 514 -38.42 11.53 28.69
N LEU A 515 -39.28 10.71 28.06
CA LEU A 515 -40.18 11.11 27.00
C LEU A 515 -41.52 11.56 27.51
N SER A 516 -42.08 12.62 26.94
CA SER A 516 -43.37 13.20 27.32
C SER A 516 -44.60 12.29 27.06
N ASP A 517 -44.41 11.25 26.19
CA ASP A 517 -45.46 10.27 25.87
C ASP A 517 -45.42 8.99 26.72
N GLY A 518 -44.44 8.92 27.64
CA GLY A 518 -44.28 7.79 28.53
C GLY A 518 -43.68 6.55 27.88
N SER A 519 -43.15 6.63 26.61
CA SER A 519 -42.47 5.52 25.99
C SER A 519 -41.09 5.29 26.64
N SER A 520 -40.81 4.02 27.03
CA SER A 520 -39.61 3.66 27.76
C SER A 520 -38.47 3.13 26.90
N GLY A 521 -38.76 2.81 25.64
CA GLY A 521 -37.78 2.21 24.75
C GLY A 521 -38.30 1.03 23.93
N TYR A 522 -37.41 0.19 23.45
CA TYR A 522 -37.74 -1.03 22.72
C TYR A 522 -36.65 -2.10 22.91
N GLU A 523 -37.03 -3.34 22.73
CA GLU A 523 -36.13 -4.46 22.56
C GLU A 523 -36.22 -4.96 21.12
N LEU A 524 -35.10 -5.42 20.57
CA LEU A 524 -35.00 -5.89 19.21
C LEU A 524 -34.15 -7.17 19.17
N ASN A 525 -34.76 -8.27 18.74
CA ASN A 525 -34.09 -9.55 18.51
C ASN A 525 -34.23 -9.93 17.06
N GLN A 526 -33.13 -9.85 16.35
CA GLN A 526 -33.08 -10.09 14.90
C GLN A 526 -32.05 -11.13 14.53
N TYR A 527 -32.45 -11.99 13.59
CA TYR A 527 -31.49 -12.86 12.90
C TYR A 527 -31.54 -12.60 11.40
N SER A 528 -30.40 -12.51 10.76
CA SER A 528 -30.33 -12.27 9.33
C SER A 528 -29.40 -13.24 8.61
N ARG A 529 -29.79 -13.62 7.40
CA ARG A 529 -28.98 -14.41 6.45
C ARG A 529 -28.77 -13.60 5.18
N LEU A 530 -27.51 -13.48 4.77
CA LEU A 530 -27.14 -12.70 3.58
C LEU A 530 -26.14 -13.49 2.70
N PRO A 531 -26.62 -14.37 1.83
CA PRO A 531 -25.79 -14.88 0.74
C PRO A 531 -25.66 -13.86 -0.38
N GLU A 532 -24.44 -13.62 -0.81
CA GLU A 532 -24.11 -12.75 -1.96
C GLU A 532 -23.24 -13.51 -2.95
N ARG A 533 -23.39 -13.17 -4.23
CA ARG A 533 -22.55 -13.68 -5.33
C ARG A 533 -22.22 -12.53 -6.24
N HIS A 534 -20.99 -12.48 -6.70
CA HIS A 534 -20.60 -11.57 -7.78
C HIS A 534 -19.76 -12.28 -8.82
N PHE A 535 -19.87 -11.79 -10.02
CA PHE A 535 -19.12 -12.26 -11.16
C PHE A 535 -18.77 -11.05 -12.05
N GLU A 536 -17.50 -10.91 -12.38
CA GLU A 536 -17.01 -9.84 -13.25
C GLU A 536 -16.05 -10.42 -14.27
N TYR A 537 -16.15 -9.96 -15.50
CA TYR A 537 -15.14 -10.25 -16.50
C TYR A 537 -14.92 -9.07 -17.43
N SER A 538 -13.70 -8.94 -17.92
CA SER A 538 -13.36 -7.93 -18.91
C SER A 538 -12.50 -8.51 -20.02
N PHE A 539 -12.65 -7.92 -21.20
CA PHE A 539 -11.84 -8.21 -22.36
C PHE A 539 -11.41 -6.89 -23.00
N GLY A 540 -10.14 -6.76 -23.35
CA GLY A 540 -9.62 -5.57 -24.00
C GLY A 540 -8.65 -5.90 -25.12
N THR A 541 -8.54 -5.02 -26.09
CA THR A 541 -7.54 -5.11 -27.16
C THR A 541 -6.92 -3.75 -27.42
N GLY A 542 -5.60 -3.73 -27.55
CA GLY A 542 -4.84 -2.53 -27.88
C GLY A 542 -4.21 -2.65 -29.27
N ILE A 543 -4.47 -1.66 -30.10
CA ILE A 543 -3.98 -1.61 -31.48
C ILE A 543 -3.09 -0.37 -31.60
N PRO A 544 -1.80 -0.53 -31.90
CA PRO A 544 -0.93 0.59 -32.23
C PRO A 544 -1.32 1.14 -33.61
N LEU A 545 -1.77 2.39 -33.66
CA LEU A 545 -2.21 3.03 -34.89
C LEU A 545 -1.03 3.70 -35.62
N PHE A 546 -0.15 4.35 -34.86
CA PHE A 546 0.94 5.13 -35.47
C PHE A 546 2.13 5.21 -34.52
N LYS A 547 3.33 5.01 -35.09
CA LYS A 547 4.58 5.21 -34.36
C LYS A 547 5.61 5.81 -35.30
N LYS A 548 6.11 6.99 -34.99
CA LYS A 548 7.09 7.72 -35.79
C LYS A 548 8.17 8.36 -34.93
N SER A 549 9.40 8.26 -35.42
CA SER A 549 10.54 9.01 -34.88
C SER A 549 10.93 10.07 -35.89
N VAL A 550 10.85 11.33 -35.50
CA VAL A 550 11.17 12.48 -36.36
C VAL A 550 12.39 13.18 -35.76
N PRO A 551 13.48 13.34 -36.52
CA PRO A 551 14.63 14.13 -36.08
C PRO A 551 14.22 15.58 -35.83
N PHE A 552 14.64 16.14 -34.70
CA PHE A 552 14.19 17.43 -34.25
C PHE A 552 15.35 18.26 -33.68
N GLY A 553 15.38 19.56 -34.02
CA GLY A 553 16.28 20.56 -33.40
C GLY A 553 17.74 20.52 -33.82
N LYS A 554 18.51 21.49 -33.36
CA LYS A 554 19.97 21.56 -33.54
C LYS A 554 20.64 20.44 -32.72
N VAL A 555 21.70 19.84 -33.27
CA VAL A 555 22.53 18.87 -32.56
C VAL A 555 23.19 19.59 -31.36
N THR A 556 22.74 19.32 -30.18
CA THR A 556 23.41 19.73 -28.92
C THR A 556 24.12 18.50 -28.35
N ASP A 557 25.39 18.61 -28.04
CA ASP A 557 26.25 17.52 -27.50
C ASP A 557 26.30 16.24 -28.34
N GLY A 558 26.36 16.39 -29.69
CA GLY A 558 26.50 15.24 -30.59
C GLY A 558 25.29 14.34 -30.75
N LYS A 559 24.17 14.60 -30.09
CA LYS A 559 22.92 13.82 -30.19
C LYS A 559 21.88 14.58 -30.97
N LYS A 560 21.33 13.93 -32.03
CA LYS A 560 20.03 14.35 -32.59
C LYS A 560 18.95 13.98 -31.62
N ASN A 561 18.19 14.97 -31.19
CA ASN A 561 16.98 14.72 -30.45
C ASN A 561 15.89 14.22 -31.43
N ASN A 562 15.29 13.10 -31.12
CA ASN A 562 14.20 12.57 -31.92
C ASN A 562 12.89 12.81 -31.16
N LEU A 563 11.95 13.49 -31.82
CA LEU A 563 10.57 13.50 -31.39
C LEU A 563 9.97 12.12 -31.67
N LEU A 564 9.56 11.42 -30.61
CA LEU A 564 8.83 10.16 -30.74
C LEU A 564 7.35 10.43 -30.58
N ILE A 565 6.56 9.99 -31.57
CA ILE A 565 5.11 10.09 -31.57
C ILE A 565 4.54 8.68 -31.60
N ASP A 566 3.77 8.33 -30.56
CA ASP A 566 3.04 7.07 -30.46
C ASP A 566 1.54 7.37 -30.33
N LEU A 567 0.72 6.71 -31.12
CA LEU A 567 -0.73 6.74 -31.06
C LEU A 567 -1.25 5.30 -30.97
N ASP A 568 -1.90 5.00 -29.86
CA ASP A 568 -2.53 3.69 -29.61
C ASP A 568 -4.03 3.88 -29.41
N LEU A 569 -4.81 2.92 -29.86
CA LEU A 569 -6.24 2.83 -29.53
C LEU A 569 -6.49 1.56 -28.73
N VAL A 570 -7.06 1.68 -27.55
CA VAL A 570 -7.42 0.56 -26.71
C VAL A 570 -8.96 0.50 -26.61
N TYR A 571 -9.50 -0.66 -26.87
CA TYR A 571 -10.90 -0.97 -26.61
C TYR A 571 -10.98 -1.94 -25.44
N ARG A 572 -11.92 -1.72 -24.52
CA ARG A 572 -12.22 -2.64 -23.42
C ARG A 572 -13.72 -2.81 -23.28
N PHE A 573 -14.12 -4.04 -23.04
CA PHE A 573 -15.45 -4.42 -22.61
C PHE A 573 -15.39 -4.99 -21.20
N GLU A 574 -16.39 -4.66 -20.39
CA GLU A 574 -16.50 -5.16 -19.01
C GLU A 574 -17.97 -5.45 -18.70
N ASP A 575 -18.24 -6.59 -18.08
CA ASP A 575 -19.56 -6.99 -17.58
C ASP A 575 -19.41 -7.49 -16.16
N SER A 576 -20.20 -6.94 -15.26
CA SER A 576 -20.26 -7.35 -13.86
C SER A 576 -21.69 -7.64 -13.42
N TYR A 577 -21.82 -8.67 -12.60
CA TYR A 577 -23.08 -9.12 -12.02
C TYR A 577 -22.90 -9.33 -10.54
N ARG A 578 -23.79 -8.77 -9.73
CA ARG A 578 -23.87 -8.99 -8.29
C ARG A 578 -25.30 -9.38 -7.94
N SER A 579 -25.46 -10.36 -7.06
CA SER A 579 -26.75 -10.75 -6.50
C SER A 579 -26.59 -10.99 -5.01
N GLY A 580 -27.52 -10.43 -4.22
CA GLY A 580 -27.58 -10.60 -2.77
C GLY A 580 -29.03 -10.83 -2.34
N LYS A 581 -29.21 -11.71 -1.36
CA LYS A 581 -30.52 -11.98 -0.76
C LYS A 581 -30.41 -11.84 0.75
N ARG A 582 -31.05 -10.82 1.34
CA ARG A 582 -31.20 -10.70 2.78
C ARG A 582 -32.53 -11.33 3.20
N THR A 583 -32.49 -12.27 4.13
CA THR A 583 -33.66 -12.71 4.87
C THR A 583 -33.50 -12.28 6.30
N LEU A 584 -34.40 -11.42 6.79
CA LEU A 584 -34.43 -10.90 8.15
C LEU A 584 -35.57 -11.55 8.92
N TYR A 585 -35.29 -12.08 10.10
CA TYR A 585 -36.22 -12.70 11.00
C TYR A 585 -36.37 -11.82 12.26
N GLN A 586 -37.62 -11.52 12.67
CA GLN A 586 -37.92 -10.78 13.89
C GLN A 586 -38.26 -11.78 15.00
N LEU A 587 -37.26 -12.15 15.80
CA LEU A 587 -37.39 -13.22 16.80
C LEU A 587 -38.26 -12.84 18.00
N ASP A 588 -38.45 -11.53 18.23
CA ASP A 588 -39.39 -11.03 19.25
C ASP A 588 -40.82 -11.52 19.05
N SER A 589 -41.17 -11.96 17.85
CA SER A 589 -42.47 -12.49 17.50
C SER A 589 -42.64 -13.97 17.84
N LEU A 590 -41.59 -14.65 18.31
CA LEU A 590 -41.63 -16.03 18.80
C LEU A 590 -41.92 -16.06 20.29
N GLU A 591 -43.03 -16.69 20.71
CA GLU A 591 -43.53 -16.70 22.10
C GLU A 591 -42.52 -17.24 23.14
N SER A 592 -41.53 -18.04 22.72
CA SER A 592 -40.59 -18.68 23.65
C SER A 592 -39.12 -18.32 23.31
N TRP A 593 -38.87 -17.31 22.50
CA TRP A 593 -37.52 -16.89 22.22
C TRP A 593 -36.84 -16.33 23.45
N THR A 594 -35.70 -16.89 23.78
CA THR A 594 -34.85 -16.38 24.86
C THR A 594 -33.46 -16.05 24.31
N CYS A 595 -32.99 -14.81 24.50
CA CYS A 595 -31.67 -14.41 24.09
C CYS A 595 -30.61 -15.17 24.90
N PRO A 596 -29.72 -15.99 24.27
CA PRO A 596 -28.63 -16.63 24.97
C PRO A 596 -27.68 -15.63 25.63
N GLY A 597 -27.06 -16.00 26.73
CA GLY A 597 -26.09 -15.15 27.42
C GLY A 597 -24.84 -14.89 26.60
N TYR A 598 -24.29 -13.68 26.69
CA TYR A 598 -23.04 -13.32 26.01
C TYR A 598 -21.87 -14.15 26.55
N GLY A 599 -21.38 -15.11 25.74
CA GLY A 599 -20.32 -16.04 26.15
C GLY A 599 -19.45 -16.50 24.98
N GLY A 600 -18.56 -17.44 25.23
CA GLY A 600 -17.65 -18.02 24.22
C GLY A 600 -18.39 -18.75 23.10
N ALA A 601 -19.49 -19.42 23.44
CA ALA A 601 -20.32 -20.22 22.53
C ALA A 601 -21.53 -19.45 21.99
N PHE A 602 -21.60 -18.14 22.17
CA PHE A 602 -22.78 -17.32 21.89
C PHE A 602 -23.41 -17.56 20.50
N TYR A 603 -22.59 -17.67 19.45
CA TYR A 603 -23.09 -17.96 18.10
C TYR A 603 -23.73 -19.35 18.01
N ASP A 604 -23.05 -20.38 18.55
CA ASP A 604 -23.52 -21.75 18.47
C ASP A 604 -24.77 -21.95 19.34
N GLU A 605 -24.86 -21.27 20.49
CA GLU A 605 -26.06 -21.24 21.35
C GLU A 605 -27.24 -20.60 20.59
N VAL A 606 -27.07 -19.42 19.98
CA VAL A 606 -28.11 -18.79 19.13
C VAL A 606 -28.56 -19.72 18.02
N LYS A 607 -27.60 -20.37 17.36
CA LYS A 607 -27.90 -21.30 16.26
C LYS A 607 -28.69 -22.50 16.72
N ASN A 608 -28.37 -23.09 17.88
CA ASN A 608 -29.07 -24.24 18.43
C ASN A 608 -30.50 -23.85 18.77
N GLU A 609 -30.71 -22.70 19.44
CA GLU A 609 -32.04 -22.17 19.73
C GLU A 609 -32.84 -21.98 18.42
N LEU A 610 -32.28 -21.41 17.37
CA LEU A 610 -32.93 -21.25 16.07
C LEU A 610 -33.27 -22.56 15.38
N GLU A 611 -32.49 -23.64 15.57
CA GLU A 611 -32.76 -24.95 15.02
C GLU A 611 -33.96 -25.63 15.74
N GLU A 612 -34.20 -25.34 17.02
CA GLU A 612 -35.37 -25.86 17.77
C GLU A 612 -36.66 -25.26 17.24
N PHE A 613 -36.68 -24.01 16.76
CA PHE A 613 -37.84 -23.38 16.14
C PHE A 613 -38.16 -23.90 14.72
N GLY A 614 -37.21 -24.47 14.00
CA GLY A 614 -37.40 -25.15 12.72
C GLY A 614 -38.25 -24.35 11.72
N GLY A 615 -39.37 -24.92 11.25
CA GLY A 615 -40.27 -24.30 10.25
C GLY A 615 -41.07 -23.07 10.76
N ASN A 616 -41.05 -22.77 12.05
CA ASN A 616 -41.71 -21.58 12.60
C ASN A 616 -40.93 -20.29 12.29
N LEU A 617 -39.65 -20.38 11.93
CA LEU A 617 -38.83 -19.20 11.52
C LEU A 617 -39.45 -18.50 10.29
N ASP A 618 -39.99 -19.23 9.35
CA ASP A 618 -40.61 -18.63 8.16
C ASP A 618 -41.81 -17.71 8.48
N GLN A 619 -42.45 -17.90 9.64
CA GLN A 619 -43.58 -17.08 10.08
C GLN A 619 -43.17 -15.72 10.64
N VAL A 620 -41.90 -15.56 11.03
CA VAL A 620 -41.39 -14.33 11.64
C VAL A 620 -40.41 -13.58 10.68
N ILE A 621 -40.50 -13.88 9.39
CA ILE A 621 -39.74 -13.15 8.38
C ILE A 621 -40.28 -11.71 8.28
N ASP A 622 -39.38 -10.74 8.45
CA ASP A 622 -39.68 -9.34 8.13
C ASP A 622 -39.60 -9.15 6.60
N LEU A 623 -40.76 -9.33 5.96
CA LEU A 623 -40.87 -9.18 4.49
C LEU A 623 -40.54 -7.78 4.00
N LYS A 624 -40.74 -6.75 4.85
CA LYS A 624 -40.47 -5.35 4.51
C LYS A 624 -38.97 -5.05 4.41
N ASN A 625 -38.17 -5.64 5.28
CA ASN A 625 -36.72 -5.44 5.35
C ASN A 625 -35.92 -6.64 4.80
N SER A 626 -36.62 -7.71 4.39
CA SER A 626 -36.00 -8.77 3.57
C SER A 626 -36.02 -8.38 2.09
N TYR A 627 -34.95 -8.67 1.38
CA TYR A 627 -34.83 -8.26 -0.02
C TYR A 627 -33.96 -9.22 -0.84
N GLU A 628 -34.16 -9.17 -2.14
CA GLU A 628 -33.25 -9.76 -3.13
C GLU A 628 -32.85 -8.67 -4.13
N THR A 629 -31.55 -8.37 -4.17
CA THR A 629 -31.00 -7.39 -5.10
C THR A 629 -30.20 -8.06 -6.19
N THR A 630 -30.30 -7.52 -7.39
CA THR A 630 -29.51 -7.92 -8.53
C THR A 630 -29.00 -6.68 -9.23
N GLU A 631 -27.68 -6.56 -9.36
CA GLU A 631 -27.01 -5.52 -10.11
C GLU A 631 -26.34 -6.11 -11.32
N ARG A 632 -26.47 -5.45 -12.46
CA ARG A 632 -25.73 -5.79 -13.67
C ARG A 632 -25.24 -4.54 -14.35
N ASN A 633 -23.94 -4.47 -14.57
CA ASN A 633 -23.27 -3.34 -15.15
C ASN A 633 -22.41 -3.82 -16.29
N PHE A 634 -22.62 -3.31 -17.48
CA PHE A 634 -21.72 -3.55 -18.57
C PHE A 634 -21.26 -2.24 -19.21
N SER A 635 -20.03 -2.20 -19.62
CA SER A 635 -19.41 -1.03 -20.20
C SER A 635 -18.57 -1.34 -21.44
N HIS A 636 -18.55 -0.39 -22.36
CA HIS A 636 -17.62 -0.33 -23.46
C HIS A 636 -16.75 0.89 -23.29
N GLN A 637 -15.45 0.70 -23.30
CA GLN A 637 -14.47 1.74 -23.14
C GLN A 637 -13.60 1.87 -24.37
N LEU A 638 -13.48 3.07 -24.90
CA LEU A 638 -12.57 3.41 -25.97
C LEU A 638 -11.51 4.37 -25.44
N GLN A 639 -10.23 4.01 -25.56
CA GLN A 639 -9.12 4.79 -25.01
C GLN A 639 -8.11 5.16 -26.11
N PRO A 640 -8.21 6.31 -26.75
CA PRO A 640 -7.10 6.87 -27.51
C PRO A 640 -5.97 7.28 -26.56
N LYS A 641 -4.76 6.86 -26.88
CA LYS A 641 -3.55 7.17 -26.12
C LYS A 641 -2.54 7.81 -27.05
N MET A 642 -2.11 9.03 -26.73
CA MET A 642 -1.13 9.78 -27.49
C MET A 642 0.10 10.02 -26.61
N ARG A 643 1.27 9.74 -27.12
CA ARG A 643 2.54 9.97 -26.43
C ARG A 643 3.49 10.74 -27.34
N PHE A 644 3.97 11.85 -26.83
CA PHE A 644 5.01 12.65 -27.45
C PHE A 644 6.22 12.70 -26.53
N GLN A 645 7.36 12.18 -26.96
CA GLN A 645 8.60 12.26 -26.20
C GLN A 645 9.55 13.23 -26.86
N ASN A 646 10.22 14.04 -26.05
CA ASN A 646 11.06 15.16 -26.48
C ASN A 646 10.27 16.20 -27.31
N LEU A 647 9.08 16.54 -26.87
CA LEU A 647 8.23 17.53 -27.55
C LEU A 647 8.85 18.94 -27.41
N PHE A 648 9.20 19.58 -28.51
CA PHE A 648 9.84 20.89 -28.60
C PHE A 648 11.24 21.02 -27.99
N VAL A 649 11.52 20.38 -26.84
CA VAL A 649 12.80 20.38 -26.16
C VAL A 649 13.13 18.99 -25.64
N PRO A 650 14.44 18.63 -25.44
CA PRO A 650 14.84 17.37 -24.85
C PRO A 650 14.18 17.17 -23.47
N ASP A 651 13.85 15.93 -23.17
CA ASP A 651 13.24 15.50 -21.88
C ASP A 651 11.83 16.04 -21.61
N LEU A 652 11.22 16.85 -22.50
CA LEU A 652 9.82 17.22 -22.38
C LEU A 652 8.94 16.14 -23.01
N ASN A 653 8.22 15.42 -22.17
CA ASN A 653 7.31 14.36 -22.57
C ASN A 653 5.88 14.75 -22.25
N PHE A 654 5.00 14.55 -23.23
CA PHE A 654 3.57 14.80 -23.10
C PHE A 654 2.79 13.54 -23.40
N TYR A 655 1.87 13.19 -22.51
CA TYR A 655 0.99 12.03 -22.64
C TYR A 655 -0.45 12.51 -22.52
N PHE A 656 -1.27 12.12 -23.47
CA PHE A 656 -2.70 12.32 -23.45
C PHE A 656 -3.38 10.96 -23.55
N ASN A 657 -4.20 10.65 -22.56
CA ASN A 657 -5.10 9.50 -22.56
C ASN A 657 -6.52 10.02 -22.39
N ALA A 658 -7.49 9.45 -23.07
CA ALA A 658 -8.87 9.74 -22.82
C ALA A 658 -9.65 8.43 -22.72
N ASN A 659 -10.56 8.37 -21.76
CA ASN A 659 -11.51 7.28 -21.68
C ASN A 659 -12.86 7.78 -22.14
N VAL A 660 -13.38 7.20 -23.21
CA VAL A 660 -14.79 7.36 -23.60
C VAL A 660 -15.49 6.10 -23.12
N LEU A 661 -16.30 6.25 -22.08
CA LEU A 661 -17.03 5.15 -21.46
C LEU A 661 -18.49 5.20 -21.82
N PHE A 662 -18.99 4.10 -22.39
CA PHE A 662 -20.42 3.84 -22.60
C PHE A 662 -20.85 2.84 -21.53
N ARG A 663 -21.56 3.30 -20.52
CA ARG A 663 -22.02 2.46 -19.40
C ARG A 663 -23.52 2.20 -19.52
N ASN A 664 -23.90 0.99 -19.12
CA ASN A 664 -25.29 0.60 -18.96
C ASN A 664 -25.38 -0.22 -17.67
N GLU A 665 -25.81 0.45 -16.64
CA GLU A 665 -25.88 -0.05 -15.28
C GLU A 665 -27.35 -0.26 -14.90
N SER A 666 -27.64 -1.33 -14.21
CA SER A 666 -29.01 -1.64 -13.78
C SER A 666 -28.99 -2.31 -12.42
N VAL A 667 -29.96 -1.92 -11.61
CA VAL A 667 -30.26 -2.53 -10.32
C VAL A 667 -31.72 -2.92 -10.26
N ARG A 668 -31.98 -4.10 -9.72
CA ARG A 668 -33.31 -4.60 -9.39
C ARG A 668 -33.33 -4.98 -7.91
N ASP A 669 -34.32 -4.46 -7.19
CA ASP A 669 -34.63 -4.82 -5.81
C ASP A 669 -36.01 -5.44 -5.77
N PHE A 670 -36.10 -6.63 -5.21
CA PHE A 670 -37.37 -7.31 -4.93
C PHE A 670 -37.55 -7.35 -3.42
N ARG A 671 -38.62 -6.73 -2.93
CA ARG A 671 -38.92 -6.58 -1.51
C ARG A 671 -40.42 -6.52 -1.29
N ASN A 672 -40.93 -7.37 -0.38
CA ASN A 672 -42.35 -7.40 -0.03
C ASN A 672 -43.30 -7.41 -1.24
N GLU A 673 -43.06 -8.35 -2.19
CA GLU A 673 -43.81 -8.52 -3.44
C GLU A 673 -43.66 -7.39 -4.48
N PHE A 674 -42.99 -6.30 -4.12
CA PHE A 674 -42.70 -5.19 -5.05
C PHE A 674 -41.35 -5.32 -5.72
N VAL A 675 -41.33 -5.00 -7.00
CA VAL A 675 -40.10 -4.91 -7.80
C VAL A 675 -39.78 -3.45 -8.04
N ARG A 676 -38.62 -3.01 -7.58
CA ARG A 676 -38.05 -1.71 -7.95
C ARG A 676 -36.90 -1.95 -8.88
N ASN A 677 -36.79 -1.14 -9.92
CA ASN A 677 -35.67 -1.23 -10.84
C ASN A 677 -35.24 0.17 -11.30
N LYS A 678 -33.97 0.30 -11.53
CA LYS A 678 -33.38 1.50 -12.15
C LYS A 678 -32.38 1.05 -13.21
N ARG A 679 -32.41 1.75 -14.32
CA ARG A 679 -31.42 1.57 -15.39
C ARG A 679 -30.81 2.92 -15.74
N ILE A 680 -29.49 2.97 -15.72
CA ILE A 680 -28.72 4.18 -16.05
C ILE A 680 -27.92 3.89 -17.32
N ARG A 681 -28.03 4.79 -18.28
CA ARG A 681 -27.16 4.79 -19.46
C ARG A 681 -26.37 6.08 -19.43
N ASN A 682 -25.07 5.98 -19.37
CA ASN A 682 -24.19 7.12 -19.29
C ASN A 682 -23.06 7.02 -20.31
N ILE A 683 -22.68 8.17 -20.87
CA ILE A 683 -21.51 8.31 -21.71
C ILE A 683 -20.64 9.35 -21.04
N SER A 684 -19.48 8.93 -20.50
CA SER A 684 -18.50 9.83 -19.91
C SER A 684 -17.26 9.97 -20.78
N PHE A 685 -16.63 11.15 -20.66
CA PHE A 685 -15.35 11.45 -21.28
C PHE A 685 -14.36 11.85 -20.19
N ASP A 686 -13.42 10.95 -19.89
CA ASP A 686 -12.47 11.10 -18.79
C ASP A 686 -11.04 11.29 -19.35
N PRO A 687 -10.63 12.53 -19.65
CA PRO A 687 -9.29 12.81 -20.14
C PRO A 687 -8.27 12.81 -19.02
N GLN A 688 -7.05 12.37 -19.37
CA GLN A 688 -5.86 12.44 -18.55
C GLN A 688 -4.73 13.08 -19.33
N ILE A 689 -4.08 14.07 -18.74
CA ILE A 689 -2.91 14.75 -19.27
C ILE A 689 -1.74 14.54 -18.32
N ILE A 690 -0.61 14.11 -18.85
CA ILE A 690 0.63 13.97 -18.09
C ILE A 690 1.72 14.73 -18.83
N VAL A 691 2.41 15.62 -18.11
CA VAL A 691 3.56 16.37 -18.61
C VAL A 691 4.76 16.04 -17.72
N LYS A 692 5.85 15.59 -18.33
CA LYS A 692 7.14 15.41 -17.66
C LYS A 692 8.18 16.29 -18.31
N TYR A 693 8.89 17.05 -17.50
CA TYR A 693 10.09 17.78 -17.93
C TYR A 693 11.20 17.61 -16.89
N ARG A 694 12.19 16.80 -17.24
CA ARG A 694 13.28 16.43 -16.31
C ARG A 694 12.72 15.89 -14.98
N GLU A 695 13.01 16.58 -13.87
CA GLU A 695 12.54 16.23 -12.51
C GLU A 695 11.11 16.70 -12.19
N PHE A 696 10.52 17.52 -13.06
CA PHE A 696 9.17 18.06 -12.90
C PHE A 696 8.14 17.13 -13.53
N TYR A 697 7.04 16.93 -12.82
CA TYR A 697 5.94 16.06 -13.23
C TYR A 697 4.59 16.71 -12.91
N PHE A 698 3.74 16.80 -13.91
CA PHE A 698 2.38 17.29 -13.79
C PHE A 698 1.40 16.23 -14.31
N THR A 699 0.31 16.02 -13.57
CA THR A 699 -0.81 15.17 -14.00
C THR A 699 -2.12 15.89 -13.77
N TYR A 700 -2.97 15.86 -14.75
CA TYR A 700 -4.38 16.22 -14.63
C TYR A 700 -5.22 15.02 -15.07
N TYR A 701 -6.30 14.75 -14.35
CA TYR A 701 -7.35 13.87 -14.84
C TYR A 701 -8.73 14.34 -14.38
N HIS A 702 -9.69 14.12 -15.27
CA HIS A 702 -11.11 14.29 -15.07
C HIS A 702 -11.75 12.92 -14.95
N GLN A 703 -12.69 12.76 -14.05
CA GLN A 703 -13.38 11.49 -13.81
C GLN A 703 -14.83 11.74 -13.42
N GLU A 704 -15.73 11.04 -14.10
CA GLU A 704 -17.14 11.00 -13.74
C GLU A 704 -17.46 9.69 -13.03
N MET A 705 -18.07 9.79 -11.84
CA MET A 705 -18.39 8.66 -10.96
C MET A 705 -19.90 8.57 -10.79
N ILE A 706 -20.46 7.41 -11.12
CA ILE A 706 -21.88 7.11 -10.88
C ILE A 706 -22.06 6.81 -9.40
N PRO A 707 -23.08 7.38 -8.72
CA PRO A 707 -23.45 6.98 -7.36
C PRO A 707 -23.80 5.50 -7.25
N ASP A 708 -23.75 4.96 -6.04
CA ASP A 708 -24.22 3.61 -5.76
C ASP A 708 -25.66 3.42 -6.29
N LEU A 709 -25.87 2.35 -7.07
CA LEU A 709 -27.14 2.10 -7.73
C LEU A 709 -28.31 1.91 -6.76
N LEU A 710 -28.04 1.40 -5.57
CA LEU A 710 -29.04 1.24 -4.52
C LEU A 710 -29.57 2.59 -4.01
N TYR A 711 -28.76 3.65 -4.08
CA TYR A 711 -29.18 4.99 -3.69
C TYR A 711 -30.28 5.58 -4.59
N TYR A 712 -30.35 5.13 -5.86
CA TYR A 712 -31.40 5.60 -6.78
C TYR A 712 -32.76 4.93 -6.56
N LEU A 713 -32.79 3.84 -5.81
CA LEU A 713 -34.04 3.17 -5.50
C LEU A 713 -34.73 3.89 -4.36
N ASP A 714 -36.05 4.11 -4.51
CA ASP A 714 -36.86 4.59 -3.42
C ASP A 714 -37.15 3.45 -2.43
N VAL A 715 -36.11 3.07 -1.72
CA VAL A 715 -36.13 2.00 -0.72
C VAL A 715 -36.03 2.63 0.65
N ARG A 716 -36.90 2.19 1.55
CA ARG A 716 -36.87 2.53 2.96
C ARG A 716 -36.37 1.32 3.73
N ASP A 717 -35.28 1.45 4.47
CA ASP A 717 -34.77 0.46 5.42
C ASP A 717 -35.00 1.02 6.84
N ASP A 718 -35.93 0.44 7.56
CA ASP A 718 -36.29 0.77 8.93
C ASP A 718 -36.17 -0.46 9.86
N SER A 719 -35.29 -1.41 9.47
CA SER A 719 -35.02 -2.61 10.30
C SER A 719 -34.46 -2.27 11.67
N ASN A 720 -33.83 -1.11 11.84
CA ASN A 720 -33.50 -0.54 13.15
C ASN A 720 -34.31 0.73 13.37
N PRO A 721 -35.16 0.81 14.44
CA PRO A 721 -36.00 1.98 14.72
C PRO A 721 -35.26 3.31 14.85
N LEU A 722 -33.98 3.29 15.29
CA LEU A 722 -33.14 4.50 15.44
C LEU A 722 -32.46 4.94 14.13
N PHE A 723 -32.44 4.09 13.10
CA PHE A 723 -31.79 4.40 11.87
C PHE A 723 -32.68 4.15 10.66
N LEU A 724 -33.09 5.22 10.02
CA LEU A 724 -33.88 5.16 8.79
C LEU A 724 -33.01 5.60 7.63
N THR A 725 -32.85 4.75 6.62
CA THR A 725 -32.16 5.07 5.38
C THR A 725 -33.18 5.18 4.23
N LEU A 726 -33.08 6.26 3.45
CA LEU A 726 -33.92 6.55 2.29
C LEU A 726 -33.07 6.55 1.02
N GLY A 727 -33.69 6.23 -0.11
CA GLY A 727 -33.11 6.42 -1.43
C GLY A 727 -33.35 7.81 -2.01
N ASN A 728 -32.71 8.12 -3.15
CA ASN A 728 -32.92 9.33 -3.91
C ASN A 728 -32.76 9.08 -5.42
N SER A 729 -33.87 9.06 -6.13
CA SER A 729 -33.89 8.78 -7.59
C SER A 729 -33.34 9.93 -8.46
N GLU A 730 -33.11 11.11 -7.87
CA GLU A 730 -32.67 12.33 -8.57
C GLU A 730 -31.16 12.57 -8.46
N LEU A 731 -30.38 11.61 -7.96
CA LEU A 731 -28.94 11.76 -7.85
C LEU A 731 -28.29 11.94 -9.22
N GLU A 732 -27.37 12.87 -9.27
CA GLU A 732 -26.49 13.12 -10.40
C GLU A 732 -25.10 12.50 -10.18
N ASN A 733 -24.35 12.31 -11.27
CA ASN A 733 -22.99 11.80 -11.20
C ASN A 733 -22.05 12.79 -10.53
N THR A 734 -21.18 12.29 -9.66
CA THR A 734 -20.10 13.10 -9.09
C THR A 734 -19.00 13.29 -10.12
N VAL A 735 -18.58 14.52 -10.31
CA VAL A 735 -17.46 14.88 -11.18
C VAL A 735 -16.25 15.23 -10.32
N ARG A 736 -15.12 14.62 -10.61
CA ARG A 736 -13.85 14.85 -9.94
C ARG A 736 -12.81 15.35 -10.92
N ASP A 737 -12.26 16.53 -10.65
CA ASP A 737 -11.07 17.06 -11.33
C ASP A 737 -9.89 16.94 -10.37
N PHE A 738 -8.78 16.40 -10.85
CA PHE A 738 -7.59 16.17 -10.03
C PHE A 738 -6.33 16.67 -10.71
N TRP A 739 -5.54 17.41 -9.95
CA TRP A 739 -4.23 17.92 -10.36
C TRP A 739 -3.16 17.40 -9.41
N ASN A 740 -2.03 16.97 -9.97
CA ASN A 740 -0.85 16.60 -9.20
C ASN A 740 0.38 17.24 -9.83
N ILE A 741 1.12 17.99 -9.01
CA ILE A 741 2.37 18.61 -9.38
C ILE A 741 3.44 18.02 -8.46
N SER A 742 4.54 17.54 -9.02
CA SER A 742 5.66 17.06 -8.21
C SER A 742 6.99 17.43 -8.85
N TYR A 743 7.94 17.72 -7.97
CA TYR A 743 9.34 17.94 -8.30
C TYR A 743 10.21 17.07 -7.39
N ARG A 744 11.17 16.35 -7.97
CA ARG A 744 12.07 15.46 -7.21
C ARG A 744 13.47 15.61 -7.73
N LYS A 745 14.43 15.81 -6.83
CA LYS A 745 15.84 15.91 -7.17
C LYS A 745 16.70 15.18 -6.16
N SER A 746 17.57 14.32 -6.65
CA SER A 746 18.59 13.67 -5.84
C SER A 746 19.97 14.01 -6.39
N THR A 747 20.92 14.26 -5.50
CA THR A 747 22.30 14.54 -5.87
C THR A 747 23.25 13.62 -5.09
N THR A 748 24.33 13.19 -5.72
CA THR A 748 25.35 12.37 -5.05
C THR A 748 26.16 13.14 -4.02
N LYS A 749 26.34 14.45 -4.26
CA LYS A 749 27.04 15.34 -3.32
C LYS A 749 26.24 15.44 -2.02
N PHE A 750 26.84 15.02 -0.91
CA PHE A 750 26.22 14.92 0.40
C PHE A 750 24.93 14.06 0.41
N GLN A 751 24.73 13.23 -0.60
CA GLN A 751 23.57 12.35 -0.76
C GLN A 751 22.26 13.10 -0.47
N ARG A 752 22.13 14.30 -1.06
CA ARG A 752 20.98 15.17 -0.87
C ARG A 752 19.82 14.67 -1.69
N ASN A 753 18.68 14.52 -1.08
CA ASN A 753 17.40 14.31 -1.74
C ASN A 753 16.40 15.39 -1.34
N PHE A 754 15.61 15.80 -2.30
CA PHE A 754 14.56 16.80 -2.12
C PHE A 754 13.37 16.42 -2.98
N SER A 755 12.18 16.42 -2.40
CA SER A 755 10.94 16.26 -3.16
C SER A 755 9.83 17.13 -2.58
N ILE A 756 9.07 17.74 -3.47
CA ILE A 756 7.81 18.41 -3.13
C ILE A 756 6.72 17.86 -4.04
N GLN A 757 5.52 17.79 -3.50
CA GLN A 757 4.34 17.36 -4.21
C GLN A 757 3.14 18.15 -3.72
N ASN A 758 2.30 18.58 -4.66
CA ASN A 758 0.99 19.13 -4.35
C ASN A 758 -0.06 18.38 -5.15
N GLN A 759 -1.13 17.98 -4.48
CA GLN A 759 -2.30 17.32 -5.05
C GLN A 759 -3.52 18.14 -4.71
N PHE A 760 -4.32 18.44 -5.72
CA PHE A 760 -5.58 19.16 -5.56
C PHE A 760 -6.70 18.37 -6.22
N ALA A 761 -7.78 18.12 -5.50
CA ALA A 761 -8.99 17.50 -6.01
C ALA A 761 -10.19 18.42 -5.79
N LEU A 762 -10.94 18.67 -6.85
CA LEU A 762 -12.19 19.42 -6.82
C LEU A 762 -13.35 18.47 -7.16
N TYR A 763 -14.41 18.53 -6.39
CA TYR A 763 -15.61 17.73 -6.58
C TYR A 763 -16.79 18.63 -6.92
N ARG A 764 -17.53 18.23 -7.95
CA ARG A 764 -18.83 18.81 -8.31
C ARG A 764 -19.89 17.72 -8.23
N ASN A 765 -21.09 18.08 -7.80
CA ASN A 765 -22.20 17.14 -7.57
C ASN A 765 -21.78 15.97 -6.68
N GLN A 766 -20.94 16.22 -5.65
CA GLN A 766 -20.52 15.16 -4.75
C GLN A 766 -21.72 14.58 -4.01
N VAL A 767 -21.84 13.25 -4.01
CA VAL A 767 -22.87 12.59 -3.20
C VAL A 767 -22.45 12.63 -1.73
N THR A 768 -23.29 13.22 -0.89
CA THR A 768 -23.16 13.23 0.58
C THR A 768 -24.46 12.74 1.21
N GLN A 769 -24.46 12.56 2.52
CA GLN A 769 -25.67 12.17 3.26
C GLN A 769 -26.30 13.42 3.91
N ALA A 770 -27.55 13.71 3.57
CA ALA A 770 -28.36 14.59 4.38
C ALA A 770 -28.85 13.81 5.60
N ILE A 771 -28.59 14.33 6.79
CA ILE A 771 -28.88 13.70 8.07
C ILE A 771 -29.84 14.59 8.85
N ALA A 772 -30.98 14.01 9.25
CA ALA A 772 -31.88 14.59 10.26
C ALA A 772 -31.84 13.77 11.53
N TYR A 773 -31.65 14.43 12.66
CA TYR A 773 -31.53 13.82 13.98
C TYR A 773 -32.66 14.26 14.88
N ASP A 774 -33.27 13.31 15.56
CA ASP A 774 -34.29 13.59 16.60
C ASP A 774 -33.64 13.60 17.98
N ARG A 775 -33.59 14.78 18.59
CA ARG A 775 -32.98 14.99 19.90
C ARG A 775 -33.66 14.25 21.06
N LYS A 776 -34.91 13.85 20.89
CA LYS A 776 -35.68 13.18 21.96
C LYS A 776 -35.37 11.69 22.03
N THR A 777 -35.26 11.06 20.86
CA THR A 777 -35.11 9.60 20.77
C THR A 777 -33.69 9.20 20.34
N GLY A 778 -32.96 10.12 19.70
CA GLY A 778 -31.70 9.80 19.03
C GLY A 778 -31.89 9.20 17.64
N LYS A 779 -33.11 9.19 17.10
CA LYS A 779 -33.39 8.66 15.76
C LYS A 779 -32.71 9.48 14.69
N THR A 780 -32.06 8.78 13.78
CA THR A 780 -31.32 9.36 12.65
C THR A 780 -31.97 8.95 11.35
N VAL A 781 -32.32 9.92 10.51
CA VAL A 781 -32.81 9.71 9.14
C VAL A 781 -31.73 10.16 8.17
N ARG A 782 -31.37 9.31 7.20
CA ARG A 782 -30.33 9.57 6.20
C ARG A 782 -30.88 9.48 4.79
N LYS A 783 -30.48 10.42 3.94
CA LYS A 783 -30.81 10.43 2.52
C LYS A 783 -29.59 10.89 1.72
N PRO A 784 -29.15 10.16 0.67
CA PRO A 784 -28.10 10.64 -0.21
C PRO A 784 -28.59 11.83 -1.04
N ILE A 785 -27.76 12.86 -1.14
CA ILE A 785 -28.02 14.07 -1.93
C ILE A 785 -26.72 14.52 -2.63
N ASN A 786 -26.87 15.31 -3.70
CA ASN A 786 -25.73 15.96 -4.33
C ASN A 786 -25.41 17.28 -3.67
N THR A 787 -24.14 17.62 -3.57
CA THR A 787 -23.65 18.90 -3.05
C THR A 787 -22.42 19.36 -3.82
N ASP A 788 -22.22 20.68 -3.88
CA ASP A 788 -21.05 21.31 -4.45
C ASP A 788 -20.19 21.97 -3.38
N GLY A 789 -18.94 22.28 -3.78
CA GLY A 789 -18.01 23.04 -2.96
C GLY A 789 -16.99 22.19 -2.20
N ALA A 790 -17.02 20.86 -2.34
CA ALA A 790 -16.02 20.02 -1.72
C ALA A 790 -14.70 20.02 -2.52
N TRP A 791 -13.58 20.19 -1.80
CA TRP A 791 -12.25 20.10 -2.38
C TRP A 791 -11.22 19.66 -1.34
N ILE A 792 -10.14 19.06 -1.81
CA ILE A 792 -9.02 18.60 -0.99
C ILE A 792 -7.74 19.10 -1.62
N ASN A 793 -6.88 19.73 -0.82
CA ASN A 793 -5.51 20.06 -1.20
C ASN A 793 -4.55 19.38 -0.25
N TYR A 794 -3.61 18.62 -0.81
CA TYR A 794 -2.54 17.95 -0.07
C TYR A 794 -1.18 18.40 -0.60
N PHE A 795 -0.40 19.02 0.26
CA PHE A 795 0.99 19.36 0.02
C PHE A 795 1.90 18.45 0.83
N SER A 796 3.00 17.98 0.25
CA SER A 796 4.04 17.28 0.99
C SER A 796 5.43 17.64 0.51
N GLY A 797 6.37 17.69 1.46
CA GLY A 797 7.78 17.95 1.23
C GLY A 797 8.65 16.94 1.98
N ASN A 798 9.70 16.46 1.32
CA ASN A 798 10.74 15.64 1.94
C ASN A 798 12.10 16.25 1.64
N TYR A 799 12.95 16.26 2.64
CA TYR A 799 14.33 16.68 2.53
C TYR A 799 15.21 15.74 3.33
N GLY A 800 16.29 15.28 2.73
CA GLY A 800 17.31 14.48 3.39
C GLY A 800 18.69 14.84 2.89
N GLN A 801 19.68 14.88 3.78
CA GLN A 801 21.08 15.03 3.39
C GLN A 801 22.04 14.54 4.46
N ARG A 802 23.28 14.28 4.08
CA ARG A 802 24.39 14.17 4.99
C ARG A 802 24.97 15.54 5.24
N LEU A 803 25.24 15.83 6.51
CA LEU A 803 25.71 17.16 6.92
C LEU A 803 27.22 17.29 6.86
N ASP A 804 27.94 16.16 6.84
CA ASP A 804 29.41 16.11 6.82
C ASP A 804 29.94 15.18 5.73
N ALA A 805 31.16 15.41 5.27
CA ALA A 805 31.82 14.62 4.25
C ALA A 805 32.13 13.17 4.71
N ALA A 806 32.29 12.93 6.00
CA ALA A 806 32.49 11.60 6.57
C ALA A 806 31.18 10.79 6.65
N GLY A 807 30.02 11.44 6.42
CA GLY A 807 28.70 10.83 6.48
C GLY A 807 28.29 10.38 7.88
N LYS A 808 28.87 10.97 8.92
CA LYS A 808 28.53 10.69 10.31
C LYS A 808 27.20 11.30 10.72
N TRP A 809 26.91 12.48 10.21
CA TRP A 809 25.65 13.19 10.46
C TRP A 809 24.72 13.06 9.27
N ALA A 810 23.49 12.68 9.52
CA ALA A 810 22.42 12.71 8.53
C ALA A 810 21.18 13.39 9.11
N PHE A 811 20.52 14.17 8.27
CA PHE A 811 19.29 14.88 8.60
C PHE A 811 18.21 14.51 7.61
N ASP A 812 17.03 14.14 8.10
CA ASP A 812 15.84 13.89 7.32
C ASP A 812 14.68 14.71 7.89
N ALA A 813 13.92 15.34 7.02
CA ALA A 813 12.71 16.11 7.35
C ALA A 813 11.58 15.75 6.42
N TYR A 814 10.39 15.64 6.98
CA TYR A 814 9.14 15.48 6.24
C TYR A 814 8.13 16.51 6.72
N THR A 815 7.37 17.09 5.81
CA THR A 815 6.18 17.89 6.10
C THR A 815 5.04 17.45 5.19
N GLY A 816 3.85 17.31 5.75
CA GLY A 816 2.61 17.04 5.04
C GLY A 816 1.54 18.01 5.52
N TYR A 817 0.88 18.72 4.62
CA TYR A 817 -0.19 19.64 4.94
C TYR A 817 -1.40 19.37 4.08
N GLN A 818 -2.52 19.03 4.71
CA GLN A 818 -3.78 18.78 4.04
C GLN A 818 -4.82 19.80 4.48
N ILE A 819 -5.49 20.36 3.50
CA ILE A 819 -6.68 21.18 3.70
C ILE A 819 -7.84 20.43 3.04
N THR A 820 -8.92 20.25 3.78
CA THR A 820 -10.14 19.62 3.28
C THR A 820 -11.31 20.56 3.53
N HIS A 821 -12.02 20.89 2.48
CA HIS A 821 -13.28 21.64 2.54
C HIS A 821 -14.42 20.70 2.16
N THR A 822 -15.40 20.57 3.04
CA THR A 822 -16.61 19.76 2.81
C THR A 822 -17.86 20.60 2.99
N THR A 823 -18.90 20.22 2.27
CA THR A 823 -20.26 20.74 2.45
C THR A 823 -21.17 19.57 2.79
N ASP A 824 -21.82 19.66 3.92
CA ASP A 824 -22.68 18.63 4.45
C ASP A 824 -24.03 19.21 4.88
N TYR A 825 -25.03 18.34 5.10
CA TYR A 825 -26.36 18.70 5.54
C TYR A 825 -26.69 17.91 6.79
N PHE A 826 -26.77 18.64 7.90
CA PHE A 826 -27.03 18.03 9.18
C PHE A 826 -27.96 18.91 10.00
N THR A 827 -29.11 18.39 10.39
CA THR A 827 -30.14 19.17 11.09
C THR A 827 -30.78 18.38 12.20
N ASP A 828 -31.26 19.07 13.22
CA ASP A 828 -32.16 18.57 14.26
C ASP A 828 -33.56 19.16 14.16
N SER A 829 -33.88 19.90 13.08
CA SER A 829 -35.22 20.37 12.78
C SER A 829 -36.18 19.28 12.29
N GLY A 830 -35.65 18.09 11.94
CA GLY A 830 -36.43 16.99 11.38
C GLY A 830 -36.67 17.09 9.86
N VAL A 831 -36.24 18.18 9.19
CA VAL A 831 -36.43 18.40 7.76
C VAL A 831 -35.14 18.06 7.02
N LEU A 832 -35.13 16.95 6.28
CA LEU A 832 -33.99 16.52 5.48
C LEU A 832 -33.66 17.55 4.38
N GLY A 833 -32.35 17.87 4.27
CA GLY A 833 -31.81 18.82 3.29
C GLY A 833 -31.67 20.24 3.82
N GLU A 834 -32.12 20.51 5.05
CA GLU A 834 -31.78 21.72 5.80
C GLU A 834 -30.48 21.54 6.58
N GLY A 835 -30.01 22.58 7.26
CA GLY A 835 -28.78 22.53 8.07
C GLY A 835 -27.52 22.37 7.22
N ARG A 836 -27.45 23.07 6.06
CA ARG A 836 -26.24 23.14 5.25
C ARG A 836 -25.11 23.77 6.04
N GLN A 837 -23.97 23.11 6.09
CA GLN A 837 -22.77 23.58 6.78
C GLN A 837 -21.52 23.29 5.98
N GLN A 838 -20.56 24.18 6.12
CA GLN A 838 -19.23 24.07 5.48
C GLN A 838 -18.18 23.88 6.55
N THR A 839 -17.34 22.89 6.34
CA THR A 839 -16.25 22.57 7.27
C THR A 839 -14.92 22.68 6.57
N LEU A 840 -14.00 23.41 7.19
CA LEU A 840 -12.61 23.53 6.77
C LEU A 840 -11.72 22.84 7.80
N SER A 841 -11.04 21.78 7.36
CA SER A 841 -10.12 21.00 8.20
C SER A 841 -8.68 21.19 7.71
N HIS A 842 -7.81 21.55 8.62
CA HIS A 842 -6.36 21.65 8.41
C HIS A 842 -5.67 20.57 9.18
N ASN A 843 -4.87 19.74 8.50
CA ASN A 843 -4.04 18.71 9.11
C ASN A 843 -2.59 18.94 8.69
N TRP A 844 -1.71 19.17 9.66
CA TRP A 844 -0.30 19.42 9.40
C TRP A 844 0.54 18.42 10.18
N SER A 845 1.29 17.57 9.46
CA SER A 845 2.18 16.56 10.02
C SER A 845 3.62 16.90 9.68
N ASN A 846 4.49 16.91 10.68
CA ASN A 846 5.93 17.12 10.50
C ASN A 846 6.71 16.03 11.21
N GLU A 847 7.77 15.55 10.57
CA GLU A 847 8.71 14.61 11.15
C GLU A 847 10.13 15.07 10.89
N LEU A 848 10.96 15.07 11.93
CA LEU A 848 12.37 15.40 11.89
C LEU A 848 13.16 14.22 12.45
N ARG A 849 14.26 13.89 11.79
CA ARG A 849 15.20 12.85 12.22
C ARG A 849 16.62 13.39 12.08
N LEU A 850 17.37 13.33 13.15
CA LEU A 850 18.80 13.60 13.18
C LEU A 850 19.53 12.32 13.58
N THR A 851 20.39 11.83 12.70
CA THR A 851 21.18 10.61 12.94
C THR A 851 22.64 11.01 13.12
N TYR A 852 23.24 10.53 14.19
CA TYR A 852 24.68 10.60 14.42
C TYR A 852 25.28 9.22 14.50
N ARG A 853 26.28 8.96 13.66
CA ARG A 853 26.99 7.69 13.60
C ARG A 853 28.40 7.87 14.15
N PHE A 854 28.61 7.40 15.36
CA PHE A 854 29.91 7.49 16.05
C PHE A 854 30.96 6.67 15.33
N ASP A 855 30.61 5.39 15.09
CA ASP A 855 31.41 4.42 14.36
C ASP A 855 30.48 3.46 13.58
N GLU A 856 31.03 2.34 13.09
CA GLU A 856 30.26 1.35 12.34
C GLU A 856 29.22 0.60 13.19
N ARG A 857 29.30 0.66 14.51
CA ARG A 857 28.48 -0.09 15.48
C ARG A 857 27.61 0.78 16.36
N THR A 858 28.04 2.03 16.58
CA THR A 858 27.38 2.96 17.49
C THR A 858 26.66 4.07 16.72
N ARG A 859 25.36 4.16 16.91
CA ARG A 859 24.51 5.14 16.27
C ARG A 859 23.46 5.66 17.25
N VAL A 860 23.23 6.98 17.20
CA VAL A 860 22.19 7.70 17.91
C VAL A 860 21.24 8.33 16.88
N ASN A 861 19.93 8.14 17.06
CA ASN A 861 18.92 8.87 16.30
C ASN A 861 18.08 9.70 17.27
N ALA A 862 17.99 10.99 17.03
CA ALA A 862 16.98 11.84 17.63
C ALA A 862 15.80 11.98 16.65
N LYS A 863 14.59 11.81 17.14
CA LYS A 863 13.35 11.91 16.34
C LYS A 863 12.38 12.86 17.01
N ALA A 864 11.65 13.63 16.20
CA ALA A 864 10.52 14.43 16.64
C ALA A 864 9.43 14.36 15.57
N LYS A 865 8.18 14.16 15.99
CA LYS A 865 7.00 14.20 15.14
C LYS A 865 5.94 15.07 15.80
N ALA A 866 5.21 15.83 15.01
CA ALA A 866 4.08 16.62 15.47
C ALA A 866 2.98 16.61 14.42
N ASP A 867 1.76 16.31 14.86
CA ASP A 867 0.56 16.31 14.06
C ASP A 867 -0.43 17.34 14.64
N TRP A 868 -0.68 18.43 13.92
CA TRP A 868 -1.65 19.47 14.30
C TRP A 868 -2.90 19.31 13.46
N GLN A 869 -4.04 19.42 14.11
CA GLN A 869 -5.34 19.45 13.47
C GLN A 869 -6.12 20.68 13.94
N VAL A 870 -6.67 21.42 12.98
CA VAL A 870 -7.59 22.52 13.25
C VAL A 870 -8.82 22.30 12.39
N VAL A 871 -10.01 22.32 13.00
CA VAL A 871 -11.28 22.20 12.30
C VAL A 871 -12.10 23.42 12.59
N ARG A 872 -12.64 24.03 11.52
CA ARG A 872 -13.52 25.19 11.54
C ARG A 872 -14.81 24.86 10.79
N ASN A 873 -15.91 25.38 11.29
CA ASN A 873 -17.21 25.24 10.65
C ASN A 873 -17.86 26.62 10.55
N ASP A 874 -18.70 26.85 9.55
CA ASP A 874 -19.35 28.15 9.31
C ASP A 874 -20.55 28.43 10.25
N ARG A 875 -20.88 27.51 11.14
CA ARG A 875 -21.90 27.72 12.16
C ARG A 875 -21.46 28.80 13.18
N PRO A 876 -22.36 29.72 13.58
CA PRO A 876 -22.01 30.80 14.46
C PRO A 876 -21.56 30.37 15.88
N ASP A 877 -22.06 29.26 16.35
CA ASP A 877 -21.81 28.68 17.68
C ASP A 877 -20.72 27.60 17.70
N PHE A 878 -20.05 27.38 16.57
CA PHE A 878 -18.99 26.38 16.47
C PHE A 878 -17.65 26.96 16.97
N GLU A 879 -17.11 26.32 18.00
CA GLU A 879 -15.78 26.65 18.48
C GLU A 879 -14.71 25.89 17.67
N ASP A 880 -13.69 26.59 17.20
CA ASP A 880 -12.54 25.98 16.51
C ASP A 880 -11.96 24.84 17.33
N ILE A 881 -11.92 23.65 16.75
CA ILE A 881 -11.29 22.49 17.39
C ILE A 881 -9.82 22.50 17.06
N ARG A 882 -8.98 22.48 18.07
CA ARG A 882 -7.52 22.46 17.94
C ARG A 882 -6.96 21.30 18.74
N ALA A 883 -6.30 20.39 18.05
CA ALA A 883 -5.68 19.25 18.69
C ALA A 883 -4.28 18.98 18.16
N THR A 884 -3.41 18.53 19.03
CA THR A 884 -2.00 18.31 18.71
C THR A 884 -1.55 17.00 19.34
N ASP A 885 -0.99 16.14 18.50
CA ASP A 885 -0.25 14.95 18.93
C ASP A 885 1.22 15.15 18.59
N PHE A 886 2.11 15.01 19.54
CA PHE A 886 3.54 15.13 19.30
C PHE A 886 4.33 14.06 20.03
N SER A 887 5.40 13.62 19.40
CA SER A 887 6.31 12.64 19.97
C SER A 887 7.75 13.06 19.71
N TYR A 888 8.62 12.82 20.66
CA TYR A 888 10.05 13.04 20.51
C TYR A 888 10.84 12.08 21.39
N GLY A 889 12.05 11.78 20.96
CA GLY A 889 12.90 10.88 21.71
C GLY A 889 14.19 10.49 21.02
N VAL A 890 14.88 9.56 21.62
CA VAL A 890 16.21 9.12 21.21
C VAL A 890 16.28 7.60 21.12
N THR A 891 16.90 7.11 20.06
CA THR A 891 17.24 5.69 19.88
C THR A 891 18.75 5.54 19.88
N LEU A 892 19.28 4.60 20.66
CA LEU A 892 20.69 4.24 20.71
C LEU A 892 20.86 2.78 20.30
N THR A 893 21.70 2.54 19.30
CA THR A 893 22.22 1.22 18.94
C THR A 893 23.72 1.22 19.18
N THR A 894 24.25 0.26 19.93
CA THR A 894 25.70 0.14 20.20
C THR A 894 26.09 -1.28 20.54
N GLN A 895 27.38 -1.60 20.39
CA GLN A 895 27.94 -2.84 20.89
C GLN A 895 28.76 -2.57 22.15
N LEU A 896 28.30 -3.14 23.27
CA LEU A 896 28.96 -3.08 24.57
C LEU A 896 30.16 -4.06 24.63
N PRO A 897 31.08 -3.89 25.63
CA PRO A 897 32.12 -4.88 25.90
C PRO A 897 31.56 -6.30 26.03
N GLY A 898 32.33 -7.29 25.60
CA GLY A 898 31.87 -8.69 25.59
C GLY A 898 31.00 -9.06 24.38
N ARG A 899 30.93 -8.21 23.34
CA ARG A 899 30.12 -8.40 22.11
C ARG A 899 28.63 -8.52 22.43
N LEU A 900 28.16 -7.69 23.33
CA LEU A 900 26.76 -7.59 23.68
C LEU A 900 26.15 -6.41 22.89
N ASP A 901 25.25 -6.71 21.97
CA ASP A 901 24.56 -5.70 21.17
C ASP A 901 23.40 -5.12 21.98
N LEU A 902 23.41 -3.80 22.15
CA LEU A 902 22.39 -3.02 22.85
C LEU A 902 21.59 -2.19 21.84
N ASP A 903 20.29 -2.35 21.88
CA ASP A 903 19.36 -1.46 21.22
C ASP A 903 18.35 -0.95 22.25
N THR A 904 18.18 0.37 22.31
CA THR A 904 17.23 0.99 23.23
C THR A 904 16.64 2.25 22.65
N ASP A 905 15.38 2.52 22.93
CA ASP A 905 14.69 3.74 22.58
C ASP A 905 13.88 4.28 23.76
N LEU A 906 13.91 5.58 23.89
CA LEU A 906 13.16 6.34 24.87
C LEU A 906 12.36 7.41 24.14
N MET A 907 11.04 7.28 24.13
CA MET A 907 10.13 8.14 23.38
C MET A 907 9.07 8.74 24.30
N MET A 908 8.89 10.06 24.24
CA MET A 908 7.79 10.78 24.85
C MET A 908 6.67 10.94 23.82
N TYR A 909 5.45 10.55 24.17
CA TYR A 909 4.23 10.79 23.40
C TYR A 909 3.34 11.72 24.20
N SER A 910 2.83 12.76 23.57
CA SER A 910 2.01 13.78 24.23
C SER A 910 0.81 14.11 23.37
N ARG A 911 -0.34 14.24 24.02
CA ARG A 911 -1.62 14.58 23.37
C ARG A 911 -2.22 15.80 24.04
N ARG A 912 -2.79 16.69 23.24
CA ARG A 912 -3.42 17.94 23.69
C ARG A 912 -4.64 18.27 22.85
N GLY A 913 -5.65 18.89 23.47
CA GLY A 913 -6.86 19.33 22.80
C GLY A 913 -7.91 18.22 22.60
N TYR A 914 -7.81 17.13 23.36
CA TYR A 914 -8.83 16.10 23.41
C TYR A 914 -9.96 16.52 24.35
N GLN A 915 -11.19 16.13 24.03
CA GLN A 915 -12.39 16.44 24.81
C GLN A 915 -12.35 15.71 26.15
N ASP A 916 -12.07 14.42 26.11
CA ASP A 916 -11.83 13.65 27.33
C ASP A 916 -10.49 14.03 27.94
N ALA A 917 -10.54 14.68 29.11
CA ALA A 917 -9.34 15.14 29.82
C ALA A 917 -8.35 13.99 30.11
N SER A 918 -8.85 12.78 30.34
CA SER A 918 -8.00 11.59 30.58
C SER A 918 -7.20 11.14 29.37
N MET A 919 -7.56 11.60 28.17
CA MET A 919 -6.87 11.33 26.93
C MET A 919 -5.79 12.39 26.59
N ASN A 920 -5.76 13.51 27.33
CA ASN A 920 -4.70 14.54 27.25
C ASN A 920 -3.54 14.12 28.13
N ASP A 921 -2.74 13.16 27.69
CA ASP A 921 -1.69 12.53 28.47
C ASP A 921 -0.27 12.74 27.94
N ASN A 922 0.70 12.34 28.74
CA ASN A 922 2.10 12.20 28.37
C ASN A 922 2.53 10.78 28.70
N SER A 923 2.99 10.05 27.70
CA SER A 923 3.41 8.67 27.87
C SER A 923 4.90 8.55 27.51
N LEU A 924 5.75 8.34 28.53
CA LEU A 924 7.18 8.06 28.31
C LEU A 924 7.36 6.55 28.15
N VAL A 925 7.70 6.12 26.96
CA VAL A 925 7.87 4.71 26.64
C VAL A 925 9.35 4.39 26.48
N TRP A 926 9.80 3.39 27.24
CA TRP A 926 11.16 2.90 27.20
C TRP A 926 11.20 1.44 26.79
N ASN A 927 11.92 1.17 25.71
CA ASN A 927 12.15 -0.18 25.19
C ASN A 927 13.63 -0.50 25.21
N LEU A 928 13.97 -1.77 25.49
CA LEU A 928 15.35 -2.24 25.61
C LEU A 928 15.50 -3.63 25.00
N SER A 929 16.60 -3.85 24.30
CA SER A 929 17.00 -5.16 23.79
C SER A 929 18.50 -5.37 23.96
N LEU A 930 18.88 -6.53 24.51
CA LEU A 930 20.26 -6.98 24.68
C LEU A 930 20.42 -8.32 23.98
N ALA A 931 21.34 -8.40 23.02
CA ALA A 931 21.58 -9.62 22.27
C ALA A 931 23.04 -10.04 22.29
N ARG A 932 23.31 -11.34 22.32
CA ARG A 932 24.65 -11.89 22.22
C ARG A 932 24.68 -13.11 21.32
N THR A 933 25.66 -13.15 20.42
CA THR A 933 25.90 -14.26 19.50
C THR A 933 26.93 -15.25 20.06
N PHE A 934 26.64 -16.53 19.97
CA PHE A 934 27.43 -17.62 20.51
C PHE A 934 27.83 -18.64 19.44
N GLY A 935 28.85 -19.46 19.79
CA GLY A 935 29.33 -20.55 18.96
C GLY A 935 30.43 -20.13 17.97
N LYS A 936 31.25 -21.11 17.52
CA LYS A 936 32.33 -20.91 16.55
C LYS A 936 31.78 -20.42 15.19
N THR A 937 30.60 -20.86 14.81
CA THR A 937 29.91 -20.53 13.56
C THR A 937 28.98 -19.34 13.71
N LYS A 938 28.83 -18.77 14.93
CA LYS A 938 27.94 -17.65 15.26
C LYS A 938 26.45 -17.91 14.89
N ASN A 939 26.01 -19.13 15.04
CA ASN A 939 24.66 -19.57 14.66
C ASN A 939 23.62 -19.34 15.76
N TRP A 940 24.05 -19.26 17.02
CA TRP A 940 23.17 -19.09 18.15
C TRP A 940 23.16 -17.65 18.65
N ILE A 941 21.98 -17.08 18.86
CA ILE A 941 21.81 -15.77 19.46
C ILE A 941 20.85 -15.93 20.63
N VAL A 942 21.26 -15.41 21.78
CA VAL A 942 20.37 -15.20 22.93
C VAL A 942 20.09 -13.71 23.04
N LYS A 943 18.81 -13.36 23.12
CA LYS A 943 18.36 -11.97 23.20
C LYS A 943 17.37 -11.82 24.34
N ALA A 944 17.58 -10.84 25.20
CA ALA A 944 16.60 -10.39 26.18
C ALA A 944 15.97 -9.09 25.67
N SER A 945 14.64 -8.98 25.77
CA SER A 945 13.93 -7.78 25.34
C SER A 945 12.88 -7.36 26.35
N GLY A 946 12.71 -6.06 26.52
CA GLY A 946 11.67 -5.45 27.33
C GLY A 946 10.97 -4.36 26.56
N MET A 947 9.63 -4.39 26.54
CA MET A 947 8.78 -3.41 25.89
C MET A 947 8.01 -2.62 26.93
N ASP A 948 7.96 -1.30 26.75
CA ASP A 948 7.30 -0.36 27.66
C ASP A 948 7.64 -0.61 29.13
N LEU A 949 8.93 -0.61 29.45
CA LEU A 949 9.44 -0.90 30.80
C LEU A 949 8.91 0.08 31.85
N LEU A 950 8.43 1.25 31.45
CA LEU A 950 7.83 2.24 32.32
C LEU A 950 6.30 2.11 32.48
N HIS A 951 5.68 1.18 31.77
CA HIS A 951 4.25 0.90 31.82
C HIS A 951 3.34 2.09 31.48
N GLN A 952 3.73 2.92 30.51
CA GLN A 952 3.03 4.15 30.18
C GLN A 952 2.36 4.15 28.78
N ILE A 953 2.44 3.05 28.05
CA ILE A 953 1.84 2.99 26.70
C ILE A 953 0.33 3.23 26.77
N SER A 954 -0.16 4.12 25.91
CA SER A 954 -1.57 4.48 25.76
C SER A 954 -1.97 4.43 24.30
N ASN A 955 -3.11 3.78 24.00
CA ASN A 955 -3.64 3.62 22.65
C ASN A 955 -4.91 4.44 22.47
N VAL A 956 -4.76 5.67 22.05
CA VAL A 956 -5.89 6.58 21.77
C VAL A 956 -5.84 7.00 20.32
N ARG A 957 -7.01 6.95 19.65
CA ARG A 957 -7.20 7.46 18.28
C ARG A 957 -8.25 8.56 18.29
N ARG A 958 -8.08 9.52 17.39
CA ARG A 958 -9.01 10.64 17.20
C ARG A 958 -9.45 10.73 15.74
N VAL A 959 -10.73 10.98 15.53
CA VAL A 959 -11.30 11.32 14.23
C VAL A 959 -12.14 12.58 14.41
N ILE A 960 -11.87 13.60 13.59
CA ILE A 960 -12.66 14.84 13.56
C ILE A 960 -13.05 15.08 12.10
N ASN A 961 -14.34 15.32 11.88
CA ASN A 961 -14.91 15.64 10.58
C ASN A 961 -16.03 16.68 10.72
N SER A 962 -16.75 16.98 9.62
CA SER A 962 -17.88 17.92 9.59
C SER A 962 -19.04 17.56 10.53
N TYR A 963 -19.24 16.29 10.81
CA TYR A 963 -20.35 15.81 11.62
C TYR A 963 -20.06 15.80 13.12
N GLY A 964 -18.77 15.67 13.49
CA GLY A 964 -18.41 15.54 14.88
C GLY A 964 -16.96 15.18 15.10
N ARG A 965 -16.64 14.89 16.36
CA ARG A 965 -15.39 14.27 16.77
C ARG A 965 -15.65 12.98 17.54
N SER A 966 -14.75 12.04 17.40
CA SER A 966 -14.73 10.79 18.16
C SER A 966 -13.32 10.51 18.64
N GLU A 967 -13.19 10.19 19.90
CA GLU A 967 -11.95 9.87 20.59
C GLU A 967 -12.09 8.46 21.16
N THR A 968 -11.26 7.55 20.69
CA THR A 968 -11.38 6.13 21.05
C THR A 968 -10.10 5.65 21.73
N ARG A 969 -10.23 5.05 22.91
CA ARG A 969 -9.18 4.33 23.60
C ARG A 969 -9.35 2.83 23.36
N TYR A 970 -8.26 2.15 23.03
CA TYR A 970 -8.27 0.69 22.84
C TYR A 970 -7.41 -0.01 23.89
N ASN A 971 -7.78 -1.25 24.22
CA ASN A 971 -6.85 -2.15 24.90
C ASN A 971 -5.69 -2.48 23.97
N THR A 972 -4.52 -2.74 24.56
CA THR A 972 -3.32 -3.13 23.84
C THR A 972 -2.59 -4.18 24.65
N VAL A 973 -1.62 -4.87 24.01
CA VAL A 973 -0.68 -5.71 24.75
C VAL A 973 0.16 -4.80 25.64
N PRO A 974 0.04 -4.97 26.94
CA PRO A 974 0.82 -4.14 27.87
C PRO A 974 2.30 -4.49 27.82
N SER A 975 3.05 -3.83 28.67
CA SER A 975 4.47 -4.04 28.81
C SER A 975 4.84 -5.48 29.15
N TYR A 976 5.92 -5.99 28.55
CA TYR A 976 6.39 -7.35 28.76
C TYR A 976 7.91 -7.47 28.70
N VAL A 977 8.42 -8.55 29.26
CA VAL A 977 9.83 -8.94 29.18
C VAL A 977 9.91 -10.35 28.60
N MET A 978 10.83 -10.56 27.66
CA MET A 978 11.01 -11.86 26.96
C MET A 978 12.47 -12.26 26.84
N LEU A 979 12.70 -13.57 26.85
CA LEU A 979 13.96 -14.19 26.49
C LEU A 979 13.78 -14.92 25.15
N HIS A 980 14.66 -14.63 24.19
CA HIS A 980 14.66 -15.21 22.85
C HIS A 980 15.87 -16.11 22.65
N LEU A 981 15.64 -17.26 22.04
CA LEU A 981 16.66 -18.16 21.52
C LEU A 981 16.53 -18.21 20.00
N ILE A 982 17.54 -17.72 19.29
CA ILE A 982 17.54 -17.67 17.84
C ILE A 982 18.63 -18.57 17.31
N TYR A 983 18.27 -19.45 16.38
CA TYR A 983 19.22 -20.32 15.68
C TYR A 983 19.21 -19.98 14.19
N ARG A 984 20.39 -19.74 13.62
CA ARG A 984 20.61 -19.49 12.20
C ARG A 984 21.37 -20.62 11.56
N LEU A 985 20.86 -21.10 10.46
CA LEU A 985 21.52 -22.10 9.64
C LEU A 985 21.82 -21.50 8.25
N ASP A 986 23.11 -21.39 7.95
CA ASP A 986 23.60 -20.99 6.64
C ASP A 986 24.39 -22.14 6.03
N VAL A 987 23.75 -22.87 5.14
CA VAL A 987 24.46 -23.97 4.42
C VAL A 987 24.95 -23.42 3.10
N LYS A 988 26.24 -23.08 3.05
CA LYS A 988 26.88 -22.63 1.80
C LYS A 988 27.08 -23.82 0.87
N PRO A 989 26.94 -23.63 -0.46
CA PRO A 989 27.28 -24.68 -1.40
C PRO A 989 28.75 -25.06 -1.23
N LYS A 990 29.04 -26.37 -1.27
CA LYS A 990 30.43 -26.82 -1.32
C LYS A 990 31.07 -26.20 -2.57
N LYS A 991 32.22 -25.53 -2.39
CA LYS A 991 33.01 -25.06 -3.54
C LYS A 991 33.30 -26.30 -4.40
N LYS A 992 32.76 -26.31 -5.64
CA LYS A 992 33.16 -27.26 -6.68
C LYS A 992 34.55 -26.94 -7.17
#